data_291f5ef11ed4ed77821726df7ea9cac3
#
_entry.id   291f5ef11ed4ed77821726df7ea9cac3
#
_cell.length_a   1.000
_cell.length_b   1.000
_cell.length_c   1.000
_cell.angle_alpha   90.00
_cell.angle_beta   90.00
_cell.angle_gamma   90.00
#
_symmetry.space_group_name_H-M   'P 1'
#
loop_
_entity.id
_entity.type
_entity.pdbx_description
1 polymer ?
#
loop_
_entity_poly.entity_id
_entity_poly.type
_entity_poly.pdbx_seq_one_letter_code
_entity_poly.pdbx_strand_id
1 'polypeptide(L)'
;MKTSKILLLTFLTAFTLFSKAAAPELGWGPTITTGLNLYVATTGGSDTNNGSINTPFKTIGKAQTYIQNLKSTTGLPTGGITVWIRGGRYQMTPLAFTSADNGTVDKPIIYRAYTNESVSLFTGKQINPADWKPLSDPARLRVNPKVNPDKLREIDIAAMGVSNSNSFADSFTATWTVFDFMVDNQRQPISQWPNLTENIRGINDPAWTTCNGSKDVQSFYYGEGGKPTDGNSTNEVDLDGTNRSQRWKNSIAGGHNLWLKGFWRTPWSPITVRVAEVNTTGQWIKLAVNASGGMGSKYTANADATGTYRVGDGKEKWCALNFLDEIDVPGEWALDFKDKKVYYYPTQDLTKVSSYFADNSLPVIKCTGTSYLKFIGLTVEGGMSNGFELSSSSNIFIAGCTIRNVGNIGIKDTGGTNNTYQGNNIYETGAQGIYLTSCGNRLTLASSGIKIINNHIHHVGKLSFCFSINMDQSVGVYMAHNLIHDIPAGGVTTNLIVNCTFEYNEIHNTALKESDNGGFYSYGGWTCYGNEIKYNFLHHTNRSNGLYTDDGTSGFNYFNNIVQNSLSPFLTGGGHHVIGRNCLIVDGLKTASIDDRGVSRFYFVSAANYGGRVRAMNPTSEPWLSFGTQLMTKYGYPATDPLWSCTLDSLWRPEYPNGSKLIDNVEVNSKGFSKPARGTVTIANNVSIATVAEAGFFDYPNMDLRTNNAAILGKFPDLNTAFPLMGLMLDDFRVRVVTRAEVGGLVNRGAAGDPWAEDPIHP
;
A
#
# COMPACT_ATOMS: atom_id res chain seq x y z
N MET A 1 -56.25 30.27 -11.61
CA MET A 1 -55.14 30.99 -11.04
C MET A 1 -54.87 30.42 -9.64
N LYS A 2 -53.95 29.50 -9.48
CA LYS A 2 -53.36 29.06 -8.21
C LYS A 2 -51.87 28.87 -8.45
N THR A 3 -51.11 29.80 -7.91
CA THR A 3 -49.65 29.83 -7.91
C THR A 3 -49.12 28.80 -6.89
N SER A 4 -48.50 27.74 -7.36
CA SER A 4 -47.73 26.83 -6.49
C SER A 4 -46.32 27.35 -6.34
N LYS A 5 -45.96 27.79 -5.14
CA LYS A 5 -44.58 28.05 -4.75
C LYS A 5 -43.90 26.73 -4.51
N ILE A 6 -42.89 26.41 -5.31
CA ILE A 6 -41.95 25.33 -5.06
C ILE A 6 -40.95 25.82 -4.03
N LEU A 7 -40.99 25.24 -2.85
CA LEU A 7 -40.04 25.47 -1.77
C LEU A 7 -38.78 24.59 -2.07
N LEU A 8 -37.71 25.25 -2.47
CA LEU A 8 -36.41 24.61 -2.63
C LEU A 8 -35.82 24.39 -1.22
N LEU A 9 -35.91 23.17 -0.72
CA LEU A 9 -35.32 22.78 0.56
C LEU A 9 -33.87 22.42 0.30
N THR A 10 -32.96 23.34 0.54
CA THR A 10 -31.51 23.08 0.64
C THR A 10 -31.26 22.25 1.87
N PHE A 11 -30.98 20.97 1.70
CA PHE A 11 -30.42 20.12 2.74
C PHE A 11 -28.94 20.47 2.93
N LEU A 12 -28.69 21.43 3.82
CA LEU A 12 -27.38 21.63 4.43
C LEU A 12 -27.27 20.61 5.58
N THR A 13 -26.91 19.38 5.29
CA THR A 13 -26.54 18.41 6.32
C THR A 13 -25.17 18.78 6.86
N ALA A 14 -25.17 19.59 7.92
CA ALA A 14 -24.00 19.73 8.78
C ALA A 14 -23.72 18.36 9.41
N PHE A 15 -22.72 17.66 8.89
CA PHE A 15 -22.14 16.48 9.55
C PHE A 15 -21.33 16.94 10.76
N THR A 16 -21.99 17.28 11.85
CA THR A 16 -21.40 17.21 13.17
C THR A 16 -21.56 15.80 13.71
N LEU A 17 -20.79 14.87 13.15
CA LEU A 17 -20.50 13.63 13.84
C LEU A 17 -19.53 13.96 14.98
N PHE A 18 -20.06 14.28 16.16
CA PHE A 18 -19.36 13.95 17.40
C PHE A 18 -19.26 12.41 17.43
N SER A 19 -18.27 11.84 16.75
CA SER A 19 -17.90 10.48 17.01
C SER A 19 -17.45 10.43 18.46
N LYS A 20 -18.23 9.76 19.29
CA LYS A 20 -17.75 9.29 20.59
C LYS A 20 -16.41 8.62 20.26
N ALA A 21 -15.29 9.19 20.75
CA ALA A 21 -13.98 8.65 20.41
C ALA A 21 -14.02 7.14 20.70
N ALA A 22 -13.84 6.34 19.68
CA ALA A 22 -13.84 4.89 19.84
C ALA A 22 -12.78 4.53 20.88
N ALA A 23 -13.07 3.54 21.72
CA ALA A 23 -12.08 3.07 22.67
C ALA A 23 -10.78 2.71 21.95
N PRO A 24 -9.59 2.99 22.53
CA PRO A 24 -8.33 2.75 21.86
C PRO A 24 -8.19 1.26 21.47
N GLU A 25 -7.74 1.01 20.25
CA GLU A 25 -7.50 -0.35 19.75
C GLU A 25 -6.25 -0.97 20.39
N LEU A 26 -5.23 -0.13 20.62
CA LEU A 26 -3.91 -0.58 21.06
C LEU A 26 -3.79 -0.57 22.57
N GLY A 27 -3.15 -1.62 23.08
CA GLY A 27 -2.75 -1.78 24.46
C GLY A 27 -1.29 -1.39 24.68
N TRP A 28 -0.89 -1.39 25.94
CA TRP A 28 0.45 -0.99 26.34
C TRP A 28 1.45 -2.15 26.42
N GLY A 29 1.01 -3.36 26.08
CA GLY A 29 1.78 -4.57 26.22
C GLY A 29 2.05 -4.94 27.69
N PRO A 30 2.73 -6.07 27.93
CA PRO A 30 2.99 -6.55 29.28
C PRO A 30 3.89 -5.60 30.07
N THR A 31 3.68 -5.51 31.37
CA THR A 31 4.56 -4.76 32.27
C THR A 31 5.90 -5.48 32.40
N ILE A 32 6.99 -4.75 32.16
CA ILE A 32 8.36 -5.24 32.32
C ILE A 32 8.93 -4.66 33.62
N THR A 33 9.31 -5.49 34.54
CA THR A 33 9.72 -5.09 35.89
C THR A 33 11.21 -5.31 36.21
N THR A 34 11.95 -5.87 35.23
CA THR A 34 13.36 -6.25 35.44
C THR A 34 14.29 -5.27 34.72
N GLY A 35 15.46 -5.02 35.28
CA GLY A 35 16.52 -4.20 34.72
C GLY A 35 16.50 -2.72 35.15
N LEU A 36 17.32 -1.92 34.47
CA LEU A 36 17.41 -0.48 34.71
C LEU A 36 16.26 0.25 34.01
N ASN A 37 15.57 1.12 34.75
CA ASN A 37 14.54 1.99 34.20
C ASN A 37 15.08 3.41 34.04
N LEU A 38 14.99 3.94 32.83
CA LEU A 38 15.29 5.33 32.47
C LEU A 38 14.00 6.01 32.03
N TYR A 39 13.90 7.31 32.26
CA TYR A 39 12.72 8.09 31.93
C TYR A 39 13.07 9.28 31.03
N VAL A 40 12.20 9.55 30.05
CA VAL A 40 12.30 10.69 29.16
C VAL A 40 11.00 11.46 29.21
N ALA A 41 11.03 12.79 29.34
CA ALA A 41 9.84 13.63 29.41
C ALA A 41 10.08 14.97 28.68
N THR A 42 9.10 15.40 27.87
CA THR A 42 9.12 16.73 27.20
C THR A 42 8.95 17.86 28.21
N THR A 43 8.14 17.63 29.24
CA THR A 43 7.87 18.57 30.33
C THR A 43 8.59 18.13 31.60
N GLY A 44 9.36 19.01 32.19
CA GLY A 44 10.14 18.73 33.42
C GLY A 44 11.41 17.90 33.18
N GLY A 45 11.68 17.45 31.94
CA GLY A 45 12.90 16.75 31.57
C GLY A 45 14.06 17.69 31.26
N SER A 46 15.29 17.24 31.54
CA SER A 46 16.55 17.91 31.17
C SER A 46 17.62 16.90 30.79
N ASP A 47 18.38 17.18 29.75
CA ASP A 47 19.47 16.28 29.33
C ASP A 47 20.73 16.37 30.22
N THR A 48 20.69 17.23 31.25
CA THR A 48 21.64 17.26 32.36
C THR A 48 21.25 16.35 33.53
N ASN A 49 20.01 15.83 33.52
CA ASN A 49 19.50 14.91 34.56
C ASN A 49 20.11 13.51 34.43
N ASN A 50 19.82 12.64 35.41
CA ASN A 50 20.32 11.27 35.45
C ASN A 50 19.35 10.23 34.87
N GLY A 51 18.19 10.64 34.37
CA GLY A 51 17.20 9.75 33.74
C GLY A 51 16.31 8.99 34.72
N SER A 52 16.33 9.32 36.05
CA SER A 52 15.40 8.71 37.01
C SER A 52 13.97 9.25 36.78
N ILE A 53 12.97 8.61 37.41
CA ILE A 53 11.55 9.05 37.29
C ILE A 53 11.34 10.48 37.77
N ASN A 54 12.09 10.94 38.78
CA ASN A 54 11.96 12.30 39.33
C ASN A 54 12.83 13.32 38.58
N THR A 55 13.85 12.89 37.87
CA THR A 55 14.76 13.71 37.07
C THR A 55 15.00 13.08 35.72
N PRO A 56 13.92 13.06 34.87
CA PRO A 56 13.98 12.41 33.56
C PRO A 56 14.87 13.18 32.58
N PHE A 57 15.38 12.50 31.57
CA PHE A 57 15.99 13.13 30.41
C PHE A 57 14.94 13.92 29.62
N LYS A 58 15.38 14.88 28.84
CA LYS A 58 14.50 15.63 27.95
C LYS A 58 14.32 14.94 26.61
N THR A 59 15.38 14.32 26.09
CA THR A 59 15.41 13.74 24.76
C THR A 59 15.68 12.23 24.76
N ILE A 60 15.13 11.51 23.79
CA ILE A 60 15.38 10.09 23.57
C ILE A 60 16.85 9.86 23.17
N GLY A 61 17.43 10.79 22.38
CA GLY A 61 18.85 10.73 22.01
C GLY A 61 19.78 10.80 23.22
N LYS A 62 19.41 11.53 24.27
CA LYS A 62 20.18 11.52 25.53
C LYS A 62 20.12 10.18 26.25
N ALA A 63 18.94 9.55 26.29
CA ALA A 63 18.80 8.21 26.85
C ALA A 63 19.62 7.19 26.04
N GLN A 64 19.61 7.27 24.71
CA GLN A 64 20.45 6.44 23.81
C GLN A 64 21.93 6.60 24.13
N THR A 65 22.45 7.84 24.18
CA THR A 65 23.84 8.12 24.49
C THR A 65 24.23 7.63 25.89
N TYR A 66 23.34 7.80 26.87
CA TYR A 66 23.55 7.28 28.22
C TYR A 66 23.72 5.74 28.23
N ILE A 67 22.84 5.04 27.47
CA ILE A 67 22.89 3.57 27.38
C ILE A 67 24.19 3.10 26.71
N GLN A 68 24.60 3.77 25.62
CA GLN A 68 25.86 3.45 24.92
C GLN A 68 27.06 3.62 25.85
N ASN A 69 27.12 4.71 26.64
CA ASN A 69 28.17 4.96 27.63
C ASN A 69 28.16 3.90 28.76
N LEU A 70 26.99 3.59 29.30
CA LEU A 70 26.85 2.54 30.34
C LEU A 70 27.35 1.19 29.81
N LYS A 71 26.91 0.83 28.60
CA LYS A 71 27.30 -0.42 27.94
C LYS A 71 28.82 -0.53 27.73
N SER A 72 29.48 0.58 27.34
CA SER A 72 30.92 0.59 27.09
C SER A 72 31.76 0.59 28.36
N THR A 73 31.23 1.06 29.50
CA THR A 73 31.95 1.17 30.77
C THR A 73 31.68 0.01 31.71
N THR A 74 30.45 -0.33 32.00
CA THR A 74 30.04 -1.35 32.99
C THR A 74 29.26 -2.51 32.37
N GLY A 75 28.92 -2.44 31.11
CA GLY A 75 28.06 -3.42 30.42
C GLY A 75 26.57 -3.22 30.70
N LEU A 76 25.73 -4.00 30.02
CA LEU A 76 24.29 -3.97 30.24
C LEU A 76 23.93 -4.62 31.59
N PRO A 77 23.05 -3.99 32.40
CA PRO A 77 22.59 -4.55 33.67
C PRO A 77 21.78 -5.84 33.46
N THR A 78 21.68 -6.65 34.51
CA THR A 78 20.80 -7.82 34.50
C THR A 78 19.36 -7.41 34.20
N GLY A 79 18.68 -8.12 33.29
CA GLY A 79 17.33 -7.81 32.86
C GLY A 79 17.22 -6.67 31.81
N GLY A 80 18.36 -6.10 31.38
CA GLY A 80 18.41 -5.08 30.34
C GLY A 80 18.00 -3.68 30.80
N ILE A 81 17.53 -2.86 29.84
CA ILE A 81 17.19 -1.45 30.09
C ILE A 81 15.82 -1.15 29.49
N THR A 82 14.98 -0.48 30.26
CA THR A 82 13.71 0.08 29.75
C THR A 82 13.75 1.60 29.80
N VAL A 83 13.59 2.23 28.64
CA VAL A 83 13.41 3.69 28.48
C VAL A 83 11.91 3.97 28.44
N TRP A 84 11.39 4.50 29.53
CA TRP A 84 10.00 4.92 29.67
C TRP A 84 9.84 6.33 29.12
N ILE A 85 9.09 6.48 28.04
CA ILE A 85 8.86 7.76 27.38
C ILE A 85 7.50 8.29 27.86
N ARG A 86 7.50 9.43 28.54
CA ARG A 86 6.30 10.09 29.08
C ARG A 86 5.47 10.68 27.97
N GLY A 87 4.20 10.88 28.23
CA GLY A 87 3.26 11.43 27.26
C GLY A 87 3.66 12.78 26.69
N GLY A 88 3.41 12.97 25.41
CA GLY A 88 3.70 14.20 24.69
C GLY A 88 4.19 13.97 23.27
N ARG A 89 4.30 15.07 22.52
CA ARG A 89 4.87 15.07 21.18
C ARG A 89 6.34 15.47 21.25
N TYR A 90 7.21 14.58 20.88
CA TYR A 90 8.65 14.78 20.86
C TYR A 90 9.06 15.26 19.47
N GLN A 91 9.22 16.59 19.33
CA GLN A 91 9.87 17.17 18.16
C GLN A 91 11.34 16.78 18.19
N MET A 92 11.79 16.00 17.23
CA MET A 92 13.13 15.41 17.30
C MET A 92 13.79 15.30 15.92
N THR A 93 15.10 15.18 15.92
CA THR A 93 15.83 14.66 14.77
C THR A 93 15.65 13.15 14.68
N PRO A 94 15.72 12.54 13.49
CA PRO A 94 15.64 11.09 13.33
C PRO A 94 16.59 10.34 14.25
N LEU A 95 16.11 9.25 14.81
CA LEU A 95 16.92 8.36 15.66
C LEU A 95 17.62 7.32 14.79
N ALA A 96 18.93 7.20 14.97
CA ALA A 96 19.74 6.17 14.32
C ALA A 96 20.34 5.23 15.38
N PHE A 97 20.03 3.95 15.25
CA PHE A 97 20.56 2.87 16.09
C PHE A 97 21.55 2.03 15.29
N THR A 98 22.65 1.66 15.92
CA THR A 98 23.74 0.87 15.33
C THR A 98 24.09 -0.30 16.25
N SER A 99 25.11 -1.06 15.94
CA SER A 99 25.61 -2.14 16.80
C SER A 99 26.03 -1.66 18.20
N ALA A 100 26.33 -0.38 18.37
CA ALA A 100 26.58 0.22 19.69
C ALA A 100 25.35 0.16 20.60
N ASP A 101 24.14 0.10 20.02
CA ASP A 101 22.87 0.07 20.73
C ASP A 101 22.34 -1.35 21.00
N ASN A 102 23.08 -2.39 20.61
CA ASN A 102 22.63 -3.77 20.74
C ASN A 102 22.35 -4.17 22.18
N GLY A 103 21.17 -4.76 22.42
CA GLY A 103 20.90 -5.58 23.58
C GLY A 103 21.39 -7.02 23.39
N THR A 104 20.92 -7.91 24.27
CA THR A 104 21.04 -9.36 24.14
C THR A 104 19.71 -10.03 24.50
N VAL A 105 19.60 -11.34 24.30
CA VAL A 105 18.37 -12.07 24.63
C VAL A 105 17.97 -11.88 26.11
N ASP A 106 18.91 -11.90 27.01
CA ASP A 106 18.68 -11.75 28.46
C ASP A 106 18.71 -10.29 28.94
N LYS A 107 19.23 -9.39 28.11
CA LYS A 107 19.41 -7.96 28.40
C LYS A 107 18.94 -7.09 27.25
N PRO A 108 17.64 -7.11 26.89
CA PRO A 108 17.12 -6.29 25.82
C PRO A 108 17.13 -4.81 26.18
N ILE A 109 17.12 -3.95 25.16
CA ILE A 109 16.93 -2.51 25.34
C ILE A 109 15.55 -2.15 24.76
N ILE A 110 14.71 -1.54 25.58
CA ILE A 110 13.29 -1.32 25.30
C ILE A 110 12.99 0.17 25.36
N TYR A 111 12.52 0.73 24.25
CA TYR A 111 11.96 2.08 24.16
C TYR A 111 10.45 1.96 24.14
N ARG A 112 9.77 2.48 25.14
CA ARG A 112 8.32 2.31 25.22
C ARG A 112 7.61 3.50 25.83
N ALA A 113 6.37 3.69 25.39
CA ALA A 113 5.48 4.65 26.01
C ALA A 113 5.22 4.29 27.48
N TYR A 114 5.12 5.31 28.32
CA TYR A 114 4.67 5.15 29.70
C TYR A 114 3.19 4.74 29.72
N THR A 115 2.84 3.82 30.59
CA THR A 115 1.50 3.21 30.61
C THR A 115 0.41 4.27 30.68
N ASN A 116 -0.60 4.16 29.82
CA ASN A 116 -1.72 5.08 29.67
C ASN A 116 -1.34 6.51 29.19
N GLU A 117 -0.16 6.68 28.62
CA GLU A 117 0.27 7.98 28.08
C GLU A 117 0.52 7.88 26.58
N SER A 118 -0.01 8.83 25.81
CA SER A 118 0.23 8.90 24.36
C SER A 118 1.57 9.58 24.07
N VAL A 119 2.43 8.89 23.33
CA VAL A 119 3.77 9.36 22.96
C VAL A 119 3.86 9.45 21.43
N SER A 120 4.17 10.64 20.91
CA SER A 120 4.43 10.85 19.49
C SER A 120 5.89 11.23 19.23
N LEU A 121 6.57 10.42 18.42
CA LEU A 121 7.90 10.69 17.88
C LEU A 121 7.72 11.39 16.53
N PHE A 122 8.02 12.67 16.48
CA PHE A 122 7.68 13.56 15.39
C PHE A 122 8.91 14.23 14.80
N THR A 123 9.10 14.10 13.48
CA THR A 123 10.25 14.69 12.77
C THR A 123 9.87 15.77 11.77
N GLY A 124 8.59 16.09 11.62
CA GLY A 124 8.10 17.09 10.69
C GLY A 124 8.41 18.54 11.12
N LYS A 125 8.24 19.46 10.22
CA LYS A 125 8.42 20.90 10.42
C LYS A 125 7.10 21.54 10.81
N GLN A 126 6.95 21.91 12.08
CA GLN A 126 5.76 22.62 12.57
C GLN A 126 5.64 23.99 11.91
N ILE A 127 4.44 24.36 11.47
CA ILE A 127 4.13 25.67 10.89
C ILE A 127 3.55 26.56 11.98
N ASN A 128 4.10 27.77 12.11
CA ASN A 128 3.48 28.80 12.95
C ASN A 128 2.26 29.37 12.19
N PRO A 129 1.07 29.43 12.77
CA PRO A 129 -0.09 30.05 12.13
C PRO A 129 0.16 31.45 11.56
N ALA A 130 1.03 32.22 12.18
CA ALA A 130 1.39 33.59 11.74
C ALA A 130 2.22 33.59 10.43
N ASP A 131 2.79 32.47 10.01
CA ASP A 131 3.56 32.37 8.75
C ASP A 131 2.64 32.31 7.52
N TRP A 132 1.38 31.89 7.69
CA TRP A 132 0.39 31.94 6.62
C TRP A 132 -0.03 33.36 6.31
N LYS A 133 0.08 33.77 5.04
CA LYS A 133 -0.27 35.11 4.55
C LYS A 133 -1.39 35.04 3.50
N PRO A 134 -2.14 36.11 3.30
CA PRO A 134 -2.95 36.29 2.09
C PRO A 134 -2.08 36.17 0.85
N LEU A 135 -2.67 35.76 -0.28
CA LEU A 135 -1.94 35.66 -1.54
C LEU A 135 -1.36 37.04 -1.95
N SER A 136 -0.14 37.01 -2.46
CA SER A 136 0.51 38.13 -3.14
C SER A 136 -0.20 38.44 -4.48
N ASP A 137 -0.12 39.69 -4.96
CA ASP A 137 -0.78 40.14 -6.19
C ASP A 137 -0.47 39.27 -7.41
N PRO A 138 0.81 38.86 -7.69
CA PRO A 138 1.10 37.98 -8.81
C PRO A 138 0.43 36.60 -8.67
N ALA A 139 0.35 36.03 -7.46
CA ALA A 139 -0.31 34.76 -7.23
C ALA A 139 -1.85 34.87 -7.43
N ARG A 140 -2.45 35.97 -7.02
CA ARG A 140 -3.90 36.22 -7.19
C ARG A 140 -4.32 36.17 -8.67
N LEU A 141 -3.47 36.59 -9.59
CA LEU A 141 -3.76 36.57 -11.03
C LEU A 141 -3.79 35.17 -11.64
N ARG A 142 -3.25 34.18 -10.93
CA ARG A 142 -3.20 32.77 -11.34
C ARG A 142 -4.34 31.94 -10.75
N VAL A 143 -5.02 32.43 -9.73
CA VAL A 143 -6.10 31.67 -9.08
C VAL A 143 -7.21 31.36 -10.07
N ASN A 144 -7.75 30.15 -10.02
CA ASN A 144 -8.92 29.75 -10.79
C ASN A 144 -10.03 30.80 -10.62
N PRO A 145 -10.61 31.37 -11.70
CA PRO A 145 -11.63 32.42 -11.61
C PRO A 145 -12.89 32.05 -10.81
N LYS A 146 -13.13 30.75 -10.62
CA LYS A 146 -14.24 30.25 -9.80
C LYS A 146 -13.99 30.38 -8.30
N VAL A 147 -12.77 30.75 -7.90
CA VAL A 147 -12.34 30.80 -6.50
C VAL A 147 -12.06 32.23 -6.07
N ASN A 148 -12.60 32.61 -4.90
CA ASN A 148 -12.22 33.89 -4.29
C ASN A 148 -10.78 33.79 -3.73
N PRO A 149 -9.81 34.54 -4.29
CA PRO A 149 -8.42 34.48 -3.86
C PRO A 149 -8.19 34.87 -2.39
N ASP A 150 -9.12 35.60 -1.78
CA ASP A 150 -9.02 35.95 -0.35
C ASP A 150 -9.18 34.75 0.58
N LYS A 151 -9.71 33.64 0.09
CA LYS A 151 -9.83 32.39 0.85
C LYS A 151 -8.53 31.58 0.86
N LEU A 152 -7.61 31.81 -0.09
CA LEU A 152 -6.35 31.10 -0.17
C LEU A 152 -5.30 31.74 0.73
N ARG A 153 -4.32 30.95 1.10
CA ARG A 153 -3.14 31.36 1.86
C ARG A 153 -1.87 30.96 1.14
N GLU A 154 -0.81 31.74 1.38
CA GLU A 154 0.55 31.38 0.92
C GLU A 154 1.53 31.37 2.09
N ILE A 155 2.57 30.57 1.97
CA ILE A 155 3.68 30.54 2.92
C ILE A 155 4.99 30.41 2.17
N ASP A 156 6.01 31.18 2.59
CA ASP A 156 7.36 31.11 2.04
C ASP A 156 8.13 29.96 2.69
N ILE A 157 8.37 28.89 1.93
CA ILE A 157 9.07 27.70 2.41
C ILE A 157 10.58 27.88 2.51
N ALA A 158 11.15 28.83 1.77
CA ALA A 158 12.58 29.15 1.89
C ALA A 158 12.88 29.84 3.22
N ALA A 159 12.03 30.80 3.63
CA ALA A 159 12.13 31.46 4.94
C ALA A 159 11.96 30.48 6.10
N MET A 160 11.18 29.42 5.92
CA MET A 160 11.02 28.36 6.91
C MET A 160 12.20 27.38 6.97
N GLY A 161 13.10 27.40 5.99
CA GLY A 161 14.17 26.41 5.87
C GLY A 161 13.66 24.98 5.64
N VAL A 162 12.58 24.84 4.85
CA VAL A 162 12.10 23.53 4.40
C VAL A 162 13.09 22.95 3.40
N SER A 163 13.50 21.70 3.63
CA SER A 163 14.44 21.01 2.75
C SER A 163 13.78 20.64 1.40
N ASN A 164 14.62 20.44 0.36
CA ASN A 164 14.20 19.99 -0.98
C ASN A 164 13.24 20.91 -1.76
N SER A 165 13.19 22.20 -1.43
CA SER A 165 12.32 23.17 -2.12
C SER A 165 12.86 23.65 -3.48
N ASN A 166 14.04 23.16 -3.94
CA ASN A 166 14.75 23.77 -5.06
C ASN A 166 14.45 23.16 -6.43
N SER A 167 14.12 21.90 -6.51
CA SER A 167 13.78 21.23 -7.76
C SER A 167 13.03 19.93 -7.50
N PHE A 168 12.27 19.53 -8.50
CA PHE A 168 11.57 18.25 -8.51
C PHE A 168 11.90 17.51 -9.80
N ALA A 169 11.89 16.18 -9.77
CA ALA A 169 12.21 15.37 -10.93
C ALA A 169 11.20 15.61 -12.07
N ASP A 170 11.71 15.67 -13.30
CA ASP A 170 10.87 15.81 -14.49
C ASP A 170 9.95 14.61 -14.73
N SER A 171 10.31 13.43 -14.17
CA SER A 171 9.49 12.23 -14.24
C SER A 171 9.71 11.35 -13.01
N PHE A 172 8.61 10.73 -12.50
CA PHE A 172 8.67 9.77 -11.40
C PHE A 172 7.48 8.81 -11.44
N THR A 173 7.72 7.60 -10.97
CA THR A 173 6.70 6.53 -10.90
C THR A 173 6.16 6.33 -9.49
N ALA A 174 6.96 6.70 -8.51
CA ALA A 174 6.71 6.44 -7.10
C ALA A 174 6.32 7.73 -6.37
N THR A 175 6.76 7.84 -5.16
CA THR A 175 6.40 8.84 -4.18
C THR A 175 6.76 10.25 -4.60
N TRP A 176 5.88 11.19 -4.36
CA TRP A 176 6.18 12.61 -4.29
C TRP A 176 7.30 12.84 -3.25
N THR A 177 8.47 13.32 -3.68
CA THR A 177 9.69 13.23 -2.87
C THR A 177 10.11 14.53 -2.19
N VAL A 178 9.31 15.59 -2.31
CA VAL A 178 9.70 16.92 -1.78
C VAL A 178 9.40 17.03 -0.30
N PHE A 179 8.13 17.11 0.02
CA PHE A 179 7.54 17.08 1.36
C PHE A 179 6.04 16.86 1.22
N ASP A 180 5.40 16.64 2.35
CA ASP A 180 3.97 16.44 2.43
C ASP A 180 3.35 17.42 3.43
N PHE A 181 2.06 17.72 3.28
CA PHE A 181 1.41 18.75 4.06
C PHE A 181 0.24 18.20 4.88
N MET A 182 0.26 18.51 6.16
CA MET A 182 -0.74 18.05 7.13
C MET A 182 -1.39 19.23 7.86
N VAL A 183 -2.70 19.15 8.03
CA VAL A 183 -3.49 20.04 8.90
C VAL A 183 -4.30 19.18 9.84
N ASP A 184 -4.19 19.41 11.14
CA ASP A 184 -4.84 18.62 12.19
C ASP A 184 -4.58 17.10 12.07
N ASN A 185 -3.32 16.75 11.77
CA ASN A 185 -2.86 15.39 11.47
C ASN A 185 -3.56 14.73 10.25
N GLN A 186 -4.32 15.47 9.48
CA GLN A 186 -4.91 15.02 8.22
C GLN A 186 -4.03 15.44 7.04
N ARG A 187 -3.71 14.48 6.18
CA ARG A 187 -3.01 14.76 4.92
C ARG A 187 -3.87 15.63 4.03
N GLN A 188 -3.29 16.70 3.51
CA GLN A 188 -3.98 17.59 2.59
C GLN A 188 -3.74 17.13 1.15
N PRO A 189 -4.77 17.09 0.29
CA PRO A 189 -4.61 16.70 -1.10
C PRO A 189 -3.82 17.75 -1.89
N ILE A 190 -2.88 17.31 -2.72
CA ILE A 190 -2.27 18.15 -3.74
C ILE A 190 -3.35 18.56 -4.74
N SER A 191 -3.34 19.84 -5.15
CA SER A 191 -4.27 20.34 -6.16
C SER A 191 -4.21 19.51 -7.43
N GLN A 192 -5.36 19.20 -7.98
CA GLN A 192 -5.43 18.39 -9.20
C GLN A 192 -6.66 18.69 -10.05
N TRP A 193 -6.51 18.42 -11.33
CA TRP A 193 -7.59 18.44 -12.27
C TRP A 193 -7.61 17.16 -13.12
N PRO A 194 -8.76 16.51 -13.34
CA PRO A 194 -10.03 16.75 -12.63
C PRO A 194 -9.91 16.52 -11.14
N ASN A 195 -10.82 17.14 -10.38
CA ASN A 195 -10.79 17.08 -8.93
C ASN A 195 -10.87 15.64 -8.40
N LEU A 196 -10.40 15.46 -7.16
CA LEU A 196 -10.61 14.21 -6.45
C LEU A 196 -12.11 13.91 -6.36
N THR A 197 -12.47 12.73 -6.75
CA THR A 197 -13.77 12.17 -6.38
C THR A 197 -13.60 11.42 -5.07
N GLU A 198 -14.47 11.71 -4.12
CA GLU A 198 -14.56 10.88 -2.93
C GLU A 198 -14.97 9.49 -3.38
N ASN A 199 -13.99 8.57 -3.41
CA ASN A 199 -14.32 7.19 -3.65
C ASN A 199 -14.86 6.56 -2.35
N ILE A 200 -15.41 5.39 -2.49
CA ILE A 200 -15.92 4.61 -1.38
C ILE A 200 -14.80 4.48 -0.35
N ARG A 201 -15.06 4.96 0.89
CA ARG A 201 -14.22 4.85 2.10
C ARG A 201 -13.07 5.85 2.22
N GLY A 202 -13.22 7.04 1.65
CA GLY A 202 -12.27 8.14 1.91
C GLY A 202 -10.89 7.96 1.28
N ILE A 203 -10.72 7.05 0.32
CA ILE A 203 -9.58 7.04 -0.57
C ILE A 203 -9.92 7.93 -1.76
N ASN A 204 -9.36 9.11 -1.75
CA ASN A 204 -9.55 10.06 -2.83
C ASN A 204 -8.85 9.57 -4.11
N ASP A 205 -9.56 9.59 -5.22
CA ASP A 205 -9.03 9.26 -6.53
C ASP A 205 -9.29 10.42 -7.51
N PRO A 206 -8.34 10.79 -8.37
CA PRO A 206 -8.60 11.76 -9.39
C PRO A 206 -9.73 11.28 -10.33
N ALA A 207 -10.65 12.16 -10.65
CA ALA A 207 -11.51 11.93 -11.79
C ALA A 207 -10.61 12.03 -13.03
N TRP A 208 -10.28 10.89 -13.62
CA TRP A 208 -9.39 10.83 -14.77
C TRP A 208 -10.03 11.43 -16.02
N THR A 209 -9.26 12.23 -16.75
CA THR A 209 -9.58 12.53 -18.15
C THR A 209 -8.80 11.58 -19.09
N THR A 210 -9.12 11.58 -20.38
CA THR A 210 -8.49 10.69 -21.36
C THR A 210 -7.77 11.47 -22.45
N CYS A 211 -6.74 10.85 -23.05
CA CYS A 211 -6.10 11.38 -24.25
C CYS A 211 -7.03 11.26 -25.47
N ASN A 212 -6.84 12.13 -26.45
CA ASN A 212 -7.41 11.99 -27.79
C ASN A 212 -6.35 11.50 -28.80
N GLY A 213 -5.59 10.50 -28.39
CA GLY A 213 -4.48 9.92 -29.15
C GLY A 213 -3.12 10.53 -28.85
N SER A 214 -2.07 9.76 -29.12
CA SER A 214 -0.68 10.21 -29.02
C SER A 214 -0.28 10.96 -30.28
N LYS A 215 0.44 12.06 -30.14
CA LYS A 215 1.00 12.83 -31.25
C LYS A 215 2.41 12.32 -31.62
N ASP A 216 3.24 12.08 -30.62
CA ASP A 216 4.59 11.55 -30.71
C ASP A 216 4.99 10.89 -29.39
N VAL A 217 6.28 10.57 -29.19
CA VAL A 217 6.78 9.89 -27.99
C VAL A 217 6.68 10.72 -26.70
N GLN A 218 6.46 12.02 -26.80
CA GLN A 218 6.38 12.97 -25.69
C GLN A 218 5.07 13.76 -25.66
N SER A 219 4.24 13.69 -26.70
CA SER A 219 3.09 14.58 -26.87
C SER A 219 1.81 13.80 -27.15
N PHE A 220 0.71 14.30 -26.62
CA PHE A 220 -0.61 13.74 -26.83
C PHE A 220 -1.64 14.84 -27.09
N TYR A 221 -2.71 14.48 -27.81
CA TYR A 221 -3.85 15.36 -28.02
C TYR A 221 -4.79 15.27 -26.81
N TYR A 222 -5.18 16.43 -26.28
CA TYR A 222 -6.15 16.50 -25.18
C TYR A 222 -7.56 16.83 -25.64
N GLY A 223 -7.79 17.23 -26.87
CA GLY A 223 -9.00 17.64 -27.56
C GLY A 223 -10.36 17.28 -26.92
N GLU A 224 -11.45 17.48 -27.66
CA GLU A 224 -12.80 17.28 -27.08
C GLU A 224 -13.12 15.84 -26.61
N GLY A 225 -12.40 14.84 -27.12
CA GLY A 225 -12.56 13.45 -26.70
C GLY A 225 -12.12 13.16 -25.25
N GLY A 226 -11.34 14.07 -24.65
CA GLY A 226 -10.89 13.94 -23.27
C GLY A 226 -11.80 14.61 -22.25
N LYS A 227 -13.09 14.79 -22.53
CA LYS A 227 -14.03 15.39 -21.59
C LYS A 227 -14.34 14.40 -20.47
N PRO A 228 -14.07 14.72 -19.19
CA PRO A 228 -14.63 13.96 -18.09
C PRO A 228 -16.16 14.06 -18.10
N THR A 229 -16.80 13.03 -17.61
CA THR A 229 -18.28 12.93 -17.58
C THR A 229 -18.97 13.99 -16.72
N ASP A 230 -18.20 14.69 -15.88
CA ASP A 230 -18.68 15.79 -15.02
C ASP A 230 -18.72 17.17 -15.72
N GLY A 231 -18.47 17.22 -17.02
CA GLY A 231 -18.42 18.47 -17.80
C GLY A 231 -17.10 19.24 -17.67
N ASN A 232 -16.15 18.75 -16.92
CA ASN A 232 -14.85 19.35 -16.72
C ASN A 232 -13.91 19.03 -17.90
N SER A 233 -13.50 19.99 -18.67
CA SER A 233 -12.71 19.85 -19.89
C SER A 233 -11.56 20.85 -19.89
N THR A 234 -10.44 20.50 -20.54
CA THR A 234 -9.36 21.46 -20.81
C THR A 234 -9.81 22.65 -21.63
N ASN A 235 -10.94 22.51 -22.34
CA ASN A 235 -11.56 23.57 -23.14
C ASN A 235 -12.70 24.27 -22.40
N GLU A 236 -12.97 23.96 -21.14
CA GLU A 236 -13.96 24.67 -20.34
C GLU A 236 -13.60 26.15 -20.24
N VAL A 237 -14.56 27.02 -20.58
CA VAL A 237 -14.39 28.44 -20.45
C VAL A 237 -14.71 28.83 -19.01
N ASP A 238 -13.76 29.45 -18.35
CA ASP A 238 -13.94 29.97 -16.99
C ASP A 238 -14.86 31.19 -16.95
N LEU A 239 -15.23 31.63 -15.74
CA LEU A 239 -16.12 32.78 -15.53
C LEU A 239 -15.58 34.10 -16.14
N ASP A 240 -14.25 34.20 -16.30
CA ASP A 240 -13.58 35.35 -16.92
C ASP A 240 -13.42 35.23 -18.45
N GLY A 241 -13.96 34.16 -19.06
CA GLY A 241 -13.88 33.90 -20.49
C GLY A 241 -12.57 33.26 -20.97
N THR A 242 -11.65 32.92 -20.07
CA THR A 242 -10.45 32.13 -20.41
C THR A 242 -10.75 30.65 -20.31
N ASN A 243 -10.02 29.83 -21.05
CA ASN A 243 -10.08 28.37 -20.90
C ASN A 243 -8.88 27.85 -20.11
N ARG A 244 -9.05 26.71 -19.48
CA ARG A 244 -8.04 26.06 -18.64
C ARG A 244 -6.71 25.86 -19.36
N SER A 245 -6.72 25.37 -20.56
CA SER A 245 -5.49 25.13 -21.34
C SER A 245 -4.70 26.42 -21.61
N GLN A 246 -5.41 27.55 -21.79
CA GLN A 246 -4.75 28.85 -21.97
C GLN A 246 -4.15 29.35 -20.63
N ARG A 247 -4.82 29.17 -19.49
CA ARG A 247 -4.23 29.49 -18.18
C ARG A 247 -2.96 28.68 -17.95
N TRP A 248 -3.00 27.36 -18.16
CA TRP A 248 -1.82 26.51 -18.03
C TRP A 248 -0.68 26.97 -18.93
N LYS A 249 -0.97 27.28 -20.20
CA LYS A 249 0.02 27.81 -21.13
C LYS A 249 0.67 29.09 -20.61
N ASN A 250 -0.12 30.02 -20.11
CA ASN A 250 0.38 31.31 -19.59
C ASN A 250 1.25 31.10 -18.33
N SER A 251 0.82 30.28 -17.39
CA SER A 251 1.56 30.00 -16.16
C SER A 251 2.87 29.24 -16.42
N ILE A 252 2.85 28.25 -17.34
CA ILE A 252 4.08 27.53 -17.74
C ILE A 252 5.06 28.48 -18.46
N ALA A 253 4.58 29.35 -19.35
CA ALA A 253 5.41 30.39 -19.96
C ALA A 253 5.99 31.37 -18.93
N GLY A 254 5.28 31.61 -17.82
CA GLY A 254 5.73 32.34 -16.66
C GLY A 254 6.78 31.60 -15.81
N GLY A 255 7.11 30.34 -16.12
CA GLY A 255 8.12 29.52 -15.41
C GLY A 255 7.57 28.68 -14.27
N HIS A 256 6.24 28.61 -14.13
CA HIS A 256 5.60 27.74 -13.12
C HIS A 256 5.44 26.32 -13.65
N ASN A 257 5.55 25.33 -12.79
CA ASN A 257 5.60 23.93 -13.19
C ASN A 257 4.30 23.19 -12.93
N LEU A 258 3.84 22.47 -13.93
CA LEU A 258 2.70 21.57 -13.90
C LEU A 258 3.18 20.15 -14.16
N TRP A 259 2.66 19.18 -13.42
CA TRP A 259 2.88 17.75 -13.68
C TRP A 259 1.58 17.07 -14.09
N LEU A 260 1.72 16.07 -14.97
CA LEU A 260 0.62 15.20 -15.35
C LEU A 260 0.93 13.78 -14.89
N LYS A 261 0.03 13.18 -14.14
CA LYS A 261 0.04 11.76 -13.81
C LYS A 261 -0.84 11.02 -14.80
N GLY A 262 -0.31 9.99 -15.46
CA GLY A 262 -1.06 9.27 -16.47
C GLY A 262 -0.62 7.82 -16.65
N PHE A 263 -1.56 7.01 -17.13
CA PHE A 263 -1.31 5.65 -17.63
C PHE A 263 -0.90 5.73 -19.10
N TRP A 264 0.27 6.34 -19.36
CA TRP A 264 0.69 6.75 -20.71
C TRP A 264 0.82 5.58 -21.68
N ARG A 265 1.13 4.40 -21.21
CA ARG A 265 1.24 3.20 -22.02
C ARG A 265 0.75 1.95 -21.28
N THR A 266 1.04 1.86 -19.99
CA THR A 266 0.84 0.67 -19.18
C THR A 266 -0.33 0.89 -18.23
N PRO A 267 -1.45 0.19 -18.36
CA PRO A 267 -2.67 0.49 -17.62
C PRO A 267 -2.59 0.17 -16.12
N TRP A 268 -1.53 -0.49 -15.67
CA TRP A 268 -1.28 -0.79 -14.26
C TRP A 268 -0.13 0.01 -13.62
N SER A 269 0.51 0.92 -14.38
CA SER A 269 1.66 1.69 -13.88
C SER A 269 1.57 3.15 -14.30
N PRO A 270 0.94 4.01 -13.49
CA PRO A 270 0.88 5.43 -13.79
C PRO A 270 2.25 6.08 -13.57
N ILE A 271 2.59 7.04 -14.41
CA ILE A 271 3.83 7.81 -14.35
C ILE A 271 3.48 9.29 -14.31
N THR A 272 4.12 10.04 -13.44
CA THR A 272 3.98 11.50 -13.35
C THR A 272 5.12 12.15 -14.09
N VAL A 273 4.81 13.08 -15.02
CA VAL A 273 5.79 13.77 -15.87
C VAL A 273 5.47 15.25 -15.92
N ARG A 274 6.51 16.11 -15.85
CA ARG A 274 6.35 17.57 -15.97
C ARG A 274 5.92 17.95 -17.39
N VAL A 275 5.09 18.98 -17.49
CA VAL A 275 4.69 19.59 -18.76
C VAL A 275 5.78 20.54 -19.25
N ALA A 276 6.16 20.41 -20.52
CA ALA A 276 7.07 21.33 -21.17
C ALA A 276 6.30 22.42 -21.96
N GLU A 277 5.18 22.05 -22.59
CA GLU A 277 4.42 22.95 -23.45
C GLU A 277 2.94 22.56 -23.49
N VAL A 278 2.07 23.55 -23.51
CA VAL A 278 0.65 23.40 -23.85
C VAL A 278 0.39 24.18 -25.14
N ASN A 279 -0.03 23.48 -26.19
CA ASN A 279 -0.38 24.08 -27.47
C ASN A 279 -1.90 24.17 -27.62
N THR A 280 -2.42 25.37 -27.41
CA THR A 280 -3.87 25.62 -27.42
C THR A 280 -4.46 25.63 -28.84
N THR A 281 -3.68 25.94 -29.86
CA THR A 281 -4.15 25.91 -31.27
C THR A 281 -4.24 24.49 -31.79
N GLY A 282 -3.22 23.67 -31.55
CA GLY A 282 -3.17 22.26 -31.98
C GLY A 282 -3.80 21.30 -30.96
N GLN A 283 -4.27 21.78 -29.82
CA GLN A 283 -4.90 21.01 -28.76
C GLN A 283 -4.04 19.81 -28.28
N TRP A 284 -2.75 20.04 -28.05
CA TRP A 284 -1.83 19.01 -27.56
C TRP A 284 -0.94 19.52 -26.43
N ILE A 285 -0.48 18.58 -25.62
CA ILE A 285 0.46 18.81 -24.51
C ILE A 285 1.75 18.03 -24.79
N LYS A 286 2.90 18.68 -24.57
CA LYS A 286 4.21 18.05 -24.61
C LYS A 286 4.76 17.88 -23.21
N LEU A 287 5.19 16.67 -22.89
CA LEU A 287 5.89 16.35 -21.65
C LEU A 287 7.36 16.79 -21.74
N ALA A 288 7.97 17.07 -20.60
CA ALA A 288 9.37 17.51 -20.52
C ALA A 288 10.38 16.40 -20.88
N VAL A 289 10.02 15.17 -20.60
CA VAL A 289 10.80 13.97 -20.93
C VAL A 289 9.86 12.87 -21.41
N ASN A 290 10.40 11.83 -22.03
CA ASN A 290 9.60 10.65 -22.38
C ASN A 290 9.03 10.00 -21.10
N ALA A 291 7.76 9.68 -21.10
CA ALA A 291 7.21 8.79 -20.09
C ALA A 291 7.93 7.44 -20.17
N SER A 292 8.31 6.88 -19.03
CA SER A 292 8.95 5.55 -19.00
C SER A 292 8.06 4.50 -19.64
N GLY A 293 8.62 3.71 -20.56
CA GLY A 293 7.86 2.74 -21.35
C GLY A 293 7.17 3.32 -22.61
N GLY A 294 7.25 4.63 -22.84
CA GLY A 294 6.68 5.32 -24.00
C GLY A 294 5.29 5.88 -23.76
N MET A 295 4.64 6.32 -24.84
CA MET A 295 3.30 6.91 -24.84
C MET A 295 2.39 6.13 -25.79
N GLY A 296 1.09 6.18 -25.55
CA GLY A 296 0.09 5.45 -26.30
C GLY A 296 -0.24 4.10 -25.65
N SER A 297 -1.24 3.40 -26.18
CA SER A 297 -1.71 2.16 -25.59
C SER A 297 -0.74 1.00 -25.82
N LYS A 298 -0.50 0.18 -24.79
CA LYS A 298 0.17 -1.11 -24.91
C LYS A 298 -0.56 -2.07 -25.86
N TYR A 299 -1.86 -1.91 -26.01
CA TYR A 299 -2.73 -2.83 -26.74
C TYR A 299 -2.95 -2.42 -28.20
N THR A 300 -2.52 -1.23 -28.62
CA THR A 300 -2.60 -0.85 -30.02
C THR A 300 -1.48 -1.46 -30.85
N ALA A 301 -1.80 -1.87 -32.09
CA ALA A 301 -0.87 -2.54 -32.99
C ALA A 301 0.22 -1.61 -33.55
N ASN A 302 -0.03 -0.31 -33.63
CA ASN A 302 0.84 0.67 -34.26
C ASN A 302 1.95 1.10 -33.29
N ALA A 303 3.14 0.56 -33.47
CA ALA A 303 4.34 0.98 -32.77
C ALA A 303 5.36 1.56 -33.77
N ASP A 304 6.20 2.48 -33.31
CA ASP A 304 7.38 2.89 -34.08
C ASP A 304 8.36 1.74 -34.23
N ALA A 305 9.41 1.92 -35.06
CA ALA A 305 10.42 0.90 -35.33
C ALA A 305 11.17 0.46 -34.03
N THR A 306 11.17 1.28 -33.00
CA THR A 306 11.79 1.00 -31.68
C THR A 306 10.85 0.31 -30.71
N GLY A 307 9.56 0.21 -31.02
CA GLY A 307 8.54 -0.33 -30.12
C GLY A 307 8.21 0.55 -28.91
N THR A 308 8.72 1.78 -28.85
CA THR A 308 8.54 2.70 -27.72
C THR A 308 7.37 3.65 -27.88
N TYR A 309 6.96 3.93 -29.11
CA TYR A 309 5.81 4.77 -29.44
C TYR A 309 4.66 3.93 -30.01
N ARG A 310 3.47 4.16 -29.50
CA ARG A 310 2.24 3.58 -30.04
C ARG A 310 1.17 4.65 -30.06
N VAL A 311 0.39 4.68 -31.14
CA VAL A 311 -0.78 5.56 -31.21
C VAL A 311 -1.76 5.11 -30.13
N GLY A 312 -2.17 6.03 -29.28
CA GLY A 312 -3.17 5.79 -28.27
C GLY A 312 -4.54 5.46 -28.84
N ASP A 313 -5.34 4.74 -28.08
CA ASP A 313 -6.73 4.43 -28.43
C ASP A 313 -7.74 5.48 -27.92
N GLY A 314 -7.23 6.56 -27.30
CA GLY A 314 -8.04 7.62 -26.70
C GLY A 314 -8.58 7.27 -25.31
N LYS A 315 -8.15 6.16 -24.73
CA LYS A 315 -8.57 5.70 -23.40
C LYS A 315 -7.48 5.85 -22.34
N GLU A 316 -6.30 6.31 -22.71
CA GLU A 316 -5.20 6.56 -21.78
C GLU A 316 -5.60 7.65 -20.80
N LYS A 317 -5.71 7.27 -19.53
CA LYS A 317 -6.17 8.13 -18.44
C LYS A 317 -5.04 9.01 -17.92
N TRP A 318 -5.34 10.28 -17.62
CA TRP A 318 -4.39 11.21 -17.00
C TRP A 318 -5.10 12.25 -16.14
N CYS A 319 -4.35 12.91 -15.25
CA CYS A 319 -4.77 14.06 -14.46
C CYS A 319 -3.62 15.04 -14.29
N ALA A 320 -3.94 16.32 -14.08
CA ALA A 320 -2.97 17.37 -13.76
C ALA A 320 -2.78 17.49 -12.24
N LEU A 321 -1.57 17.80 -11.79
CA LEU A 321 -1.21 17.85 -10.37
C LEU A 321 -0.37 19.06 -10.03
N ASN A 322 -0.48 19.53 -8.78
CA ASN A 322 0.40 20.49 -8.14
C ASN A 322 0.50 21.83 -8.88
N PHE A 323 -0.61 22.52 -8.99
CA PHE A 323 -0.67 23.80 -9.69
C PHE A 323 -1.60 24.77 -8.97
N LEU A 324 -1.14 26.01 -8.71
CA LEU A 324 -1.99 27.04 -8.07
C LEU A 324 -3.26 27.29 -8.88
N ASP A 325 -3.16 27.27 -10.23
CA ASP A 325 -4.26 27.48 -11.16
C ASP A 325 -5.40 26.47 -11.02
N GLU A 326 -5.13 25.32 -10.36
CA GLU A 326 -6.09 24.26 -10.13
C GLU A 326 -6.41 24.03 -8.65
N ILE A 327 -6.06 24.97 -7.77
CA ILE A 327 -6.59 24.98 -6.39
C ILE A 327 -8.01 25.54 -6.42
N ASP A 328 -9.01 24.68 -6.45
CA ASP A 328 -10.42 25.10 -6.54
C ASP A 328 -11.35 24.42 -5.53
N VAL A 329 -10.84 23.45 -4.77
CA VAL A 329 -11.56 22.79 -3.68
C VAL A 329 -10.88 23.06 -2.33
N PRO A 330 -11.63 23.37 -1.25
CA PRO A 330 -11.05 23.50 0.09
C PRO A 330 -10.28 22.24 0.52
N GLY A 331 -9.08 22.42 1.03
CA GLY A 331 -8.13 21.35 1.38
C GLY A 331 -6.99 21.20 0.39
N GLU A 332 -7.15 21.65 -0.82
CA GLU A 332 -6.09 21.55 -1.84
C GLU A 332 -4.91 22.48 -1.57
N TRP A 333 -3.73 22.00 -1.91
CA TRP A 333 -2.50 22.76 -1.86
C TRP A 333 -1.60 22.53 -3.08
N ALA A 334 -0.73 23.48 -3.35
CA ALA A 334 0.28 23.36 -4.40
C ALA A 334 1.62 23.93 -3.94
N LEU A 335 2.72 23.31 -4.37
CA LEU A 335 4.08 23.80 -4.21
C LEU A 335 4.54 24.46 -5.50
N ASP A 336 4.90 25.73 -5.43
CA ASP A 336 5.49 26.48 -6.52
C ASP A 336 7.01 26.56 -6.36
N PHE A 337 7.74 25.86 -7.20
CA PHE A 337 9.20 25.80 -7.16
C PHE A 337 9.87 27.10 -7.61
N LYS A 338 9.21 27.88 -8.46
CA LYS A 338 9.71 29.20 -8.90
C LYS A 338 9.62 30.23 -7.78
N ASP A 339 8.44 30.33 -7.18
CA ASP A 339 8.17 31.33 -6.16
C ASP A 339 8.62 30.91 -4.74
N LYS A 340 9.02 29.63 -4.58
CA LYS A 340 9.37 29.02 -3.29
C LYS A 340 8.24 29.14 -2.27
N LYS A 341 7.00 28.95 -2.72
CA LYS A 341 5.82 29.08 -1.91
C LYS A 341 4.95 27.83 -1.93
N VAL A 342 4.27 27.58 -0.83
CA VAL A 342 3.11 26.70 -0.78
C VAL A 342 1.85 27.58 -0.80
N TYR A 343 0.94 27.24 -1.68
CA TYR A 343 -0.41 27.80 -1.74
C TYR A 343 -1.40 26.78 -1.21
N TYR A 344 -2.37 27.23 -0.42
CA TYR A 344 -3.32 26.35 0.25
C TYR A 344 -4.72 26.99 0.33
N TYR A 345 -5.75 26.19 0.11
CA TYR A 345 -7.15 26.56 0.35
C TYR A 345 -7.63 25.95 1.67
N PRO A 346 -7.59 26.70 2.80
CA PRO A 346 -7.93 26.16 4.11
C PRO A 346 -9.37 25.65 4.21
N THR A 347 -9.55 24.50 4.84
CA THR A 347 -10.87 23.96 5.22
C THR A 347 -11.35 24.52 6.56
N GLN A 348 -10.44 25.10 7.36
CA GLN A 348 -10.69 25.55 8.72
C GLN A 348 -9.73 26.70 9.10
N ASP A 349 -9.97 27.33 10.22
CA ASP A 349 -9.14 28.42 10.76
C ASP A 349 -7.76 27.88 11.19
N LEU A 350 -6.72 28.22 10.44
CA LEU A 350 -5.35 27.78 10.69
C LEU A 350 -4.76 28.28 12.03
N THR A 351 -5.38 29.25 12.68
CA THR A 351 -4.96 29.72 14.02
C THR A 351 -5.40 28.78 15.13
N LYS A 352 -6.34 27.87 14.85
CA LYS A 352 -6.96 26.95 15.83
C LYS A 352 -6.50 25.51 15.70
N VAL A 353 -5.75 25.20 14.66
CA VAL A 353 -5.32 23.84 14.33
C VAL A 353 -3.83 23.76 14.10
N SER A 354 -3.27 22.59 14.37
CA SER A 354 -1.86 22.31 14.08
C SER A 354 -1.67 22.04 12.60
N SER A 355 -0.67 22.66 11.99
CA SER A 355 -0.24 22.34 10.63
C SER A 355 1.27 22.12 10.57
N TYR A 356 1.72 21.23 9.69
CA TYR A 356 3.15 20.94 9.55
C TYR A 356 3.48 20.37 8.16
N PHE A 357 4.75 20.52 7.78
CA PHE A 357 5.32 19.81 6.65
C PHE A 357 6.08 18.56 7.13
N ALA A 358 5.81 17.42 6.50
CA ALA A 358 6.67 16.25 6.61
C ALA A 358 7.80 16.43 5.58
N ASP A 359 8.91 17.04 6.01
CA ASP A 359 10.01 17.43 5.10
C ASP A 359 11.32 16.68 5.34
N ASN A 360 11.38 15.84 6.39
CA ASN A 360 12.58 15.11 6.73
C ASN A 360 12.75 13.87 5.84
N SER A 361 13.80 13.83 5.05
CA SER A 361 14.11 12.75 4.11
C SER A 361 14.74 11.50 4.76
N LEU A 362 15.05 11.54 6.06
CA LEU A 362 15.55 10.37 6.79
C LEU A 362 14.41 9.60 7.45
N PRO A 363 14.55 8.28 7.66
CA PRO A 363 13.59 7.51 8.45
C PRO A 363 13.45 8.07 9.86
N VAL A 364 12.24 8.07 10.42
CA VAL A 364 12.03 8.55 11.81
C VAL A 364 12.86 7.73 12.80
N ILE A 365 12.88 6.41 12.60
CA ILE A 365 13.72 5.46 13.35
C ILE A 365 14.47 4.58 12.36
N LYS A 366 15.80 4.59 12.43
CA LYS A 366 16.68 3.75 11.62
C LYS A 366 17.47 2.79 12.49
N CYS A 367 17.48 1.51 12.15
CA CYS A 367 18.24 0.45 12.79
C CYS A 367 19.18 -0.21 11.78
N THR A 368 20.51 -0.13 11.97
CA THR A 368 21.50 -0.72 11.05
C THR A 368 22.41 -1.67 11.81
N GLY A 369 22.36 -2.97 11.49
CA GLY A 369 23.14 -3.99 12.16
C GLY A 369 22.82 -4.11 13.66
N THR A 370 21.60 -3.78 14.06
CA THR A 370 21.16 -3.77 15.46
C THR A 370 20.53 -5.08 15.86
N SER A 371 20.53 -5.37 17.16
CA SER A 371 19.87 -6.54 17.71
C SER A 371 19.26 -6.32 19.09
N TYR A 372 18.17 -7.05 19.38
CA TYR A 372 17.47 -7.07 20.67
C TYR A 372 17.00 -5.69 21.13
N LEU A 373 16.52 -4.87 20.20
CA LEU A 373 15.80 -3.63 20.49
C LEU A 373 14.29 -3.86 20.42
N LYS A 374 13.56 -3.21 21.32
CA LYS A 374 12.09 -3.23 21.31
C LYS A 374 11.54 -1.81 21.31
N PHE A 375 10.54 -1.57 20.45
CA PHE A 375 9.79 -0.32 20.36
C PHE A 375 8.31 -0.63 20.62
N ILE A 376 7.74 -0.07 21.69
CA ILE A 376 6.42 -0.47 22.16
C ILE A 376 5.54 0.75 22.46
N GLY A 377 4.33 0.77 21.90
CA GLY A 377 3.28 1.76 22.22
C GLY A 377 3.59 3.18 21.74
N LEU A 378 4.41 3.36 20.73
CA LEU A 378 4.85 4.66 20.22
C LEU A 378 4.06 5.07 18.99
N THR A 379 3.71 6.35 18.87
CA THR A 379 3.31 6.93 17.58
C THR A 379 4.55 7.44 16.86
N VAL A 380 4.72 7.04 15.59
CA VAL A 380 5.84 7.44 14.71
C VAL A 380 5.24 8.18 13.51
N GLU A 381 5.57 9.46 13.35
CA GLU A 381 4.91 10.32 12.38
C GLU A 381 5.76 11.52 11.90
N GLY A 382 5.34 12.12 10.78
CA GLY A 382 5.82 13.43 10.32
C GLY A 382 7.11 13.44 9.52
N GLY A 383 7.63 12.26 9.12
CA GLY A 383 8.79 12.17 8.21
C GLY A 383 8.36 11.98 6.75
N MET A 384 9.16 12.46 5.79
CA MET A 384 8.93 12.20 4.37
C MET A 384 9.50 10.85 3.90
N SER A 385 10.30 10.19 4.74
CA SER A 385 10.86 8.87 4.49
C SER A 385 10.06 7.79 5.24
N ASN A 386 10.72 6.69 5.64
CA ASN A 386 10.09 5.56 6.33
C ASN A 386 9.80 5.88 7.81
N GLY A 387 8.79 5.25 8.38
CA GLY A 387 8.57 5.29 9.82
C GLY A 387 9.70 4.56 10.54
N PHE A 388 9.83 3.27 10.28
CA PHE A 388 10.97 2.44 10.68
C PHE A 388 11.73 1.96 9.44
N GLU A 389 13.06 2.00 9.51
CA GLU A 389 13.95 1.39 8.51
C GLU A 389 14.95 0.49 9.22
N LEU A 390 14.87 -0.81 8.94
CA LEU A 390 15.78 -1.82 9.45
C LEU A 390 16.68 -2.31 8.31
N SER A 391 17.97 -2.44 8.58
CA SER A 391 18.95 -2.99 7.64
C SER A 391 19.85 -3.97 8.38
N SER A 392 19.88 -5.23 7.95
CA SER A 392 20.67 -6.32 8.53
C SER A 392 20.53 -6.38 10.06
N SER A 393 19.32 -6.13 10.56
CA SER A 393 19.02 -6.09 12.00
C SER A 393 18.28 -7.35 12.42
N SER A 394 18.46 -7.77 13.68
CA SER A 394 17.91 -9.03 14.16
C SER A 394 17.24 -8.92 15.53
N ASN A 395 16.22 -9.74 15.77
CA ASN A 395 15.49 -9.77 17.03
C ASN A 395 14.94 -8.40 17.45
N ILE A 396 14.50 -7.62 16.44
CA ILE A 396 13.82 -6.34 16.66
C ILE A 396 12.33 -6.60 16.89
N PHE A 397 11.76 -5.92 17.87
CA PHE A 397 10.36 -6.05 18.21
C PHE A 397 9.66 -4.69 18.14
N ILE A 398 8.74 -4.52 17.19
CA ILE A 398 7.92 -3.31 17.03
C ILE A 398 6.47 -3.72 17.32
N ALA A 399 5.91 -3.24 18.44
CA ALA A 399 4.61 -3.71 18.88
C ALA A 399 3.72 -2.63 19.48
N GLY A 400 2.42 -2.72 19.24
CA GLY A 400 1.45 -1.76 19.77
C GLY A 400 1.70 -0.33 19.32
N CYS A 401 2.42 -0.12 18.22
CA CYS A 401 2.77 1.20 17.71
C CYS A 401 1.72 1.71 16.72
N THR A 402 1.55 3.02 16.68
CA THR A 402 0.85 3.71 15.59
C THR A 402 1.90 4.30 14.65
N ILE A 403 1.87 3.93 13.37
CA ILE A 403 2.78 4.44 12.34
C ILE A 403 1.93 5.12 11.28
N ARG A 404 2.06 6.44 11.17
CA ARG A 404 1.18 7.23 10.29
C ARG A 404 1.85 8.50 9.78
N ASN A 405 1.24 9.10 8.74
CA ASN A 405 1.68 10.39 8.20
C ASN A 405 3.19 10.41 7.90
N VAL A 406 3.68 9.32 7.34
CA VAL A 406 5.03 9.21 6.80
C VAL A 406 4.96 9.20 5.27
N GLY A 407 5.92 9.85 4.62
CA GLY A 407 5.88 10.05 3.16
C GLY A 407 6.23 8.79 2.36
N ASN A 408 6.75 7.75 3.00
CA ASN A 408 7.12 6.51 2.34
C ASN A 408 6.56 5.31 3.10
N ILE A 409 7.36 4.32 3.46
CA ILE A 409 6.95 3.03 4.02
C ILE A 409 6.78 3.12 5.54
N GLY A 410 5.76 2.47 6.07
CA GLY A 410 5.58 2.37 7.52
C GLY A 410 6.75 1.64 8.19
N ILE A 411 6.98 0.38 7.84
CA ILE A 411 8.11 -0.45 8.30
C ILE A 411 8.82 -1.05 7.09
N LYS A 412 10.08 -0.68 6.87
CA LYS A 412 10.96 -1.29 5.87
C LYS A 412 12.02 -2.15 6.53
N ASP A 413 12.14 -3.40 6.12
CA ASP A 413 13.16 -4.32 6.62
C ASP A 413 13.95 -4.95 5.47
N THR A 414 15.25 -4.75 5.46
CA THR A 414 16.18 -5.28 4.46
C THR A 414 17.18 -6.22 5.13
N GLY A 415 17.14 -7.50 4.78
CA GLY A 415 18.06 -8.50 5.32
C GLY A 415 17.87 -8.81 6.81
N GLY A 416 16.68 -8.53 7.35
CA GLY A 416 16.38 -8.78 8.75
C GLY A 416 16.19 -10.25 9.09
N THR A 417 16.42 -10.60 10.37
CA THR A 417 16.22 -11.94 10.92
C THR A 417 15.58 -11.91 12.30
N ASN A 418 14.60 -12.81 12.53
CA ASN A 418 13.86 -12.95 13.78
C ASN A 418 13.18 -11.65 14.26
N ASN A 419 12.87 -10.72 13.37
CA ASN A 419 12.14 -9.50 13.69
C ASN A 419 10.64 -9.79 13.81
N THR A 420 9.97 -9.07 14.71
CA THR A 420 8.52 -9.22 14.91
C THR A 420 7.83 -7.87 14.90
N TYR A 421 6.77 -7.77 14.07
CA TYR A 421 5.87 -6.63 13.95
C TYR A 421 4.49 -7.08 14.40
N GLN A 422 4.07 -6.66 15.62
CA GLN A 422 2.87 -7.20 16.27
C GLN A 422 1.94 -6.12 16.77
N GLY A 423 0.66 -6.26 16.47
CA GLY A 423 -0.39 -5.41 17.04
C GLY A 423 -0.27 -3.93 16.69
N ASN A 424 0.36 -3.58 15.57
CA ASN A 424 0.53 -2.18 15.17
C ASN A 424 -0.66 -1.68 14.36
N ASN A 425 -0.94 -0.38 14.43
CA ASN A 425 -1.82 0.33 13.50
C ASN A 425 -0.96 1.13 12.52
N ILE A 426 -1.05 0.80 11.22
CA ILE A 426 -0.23 1.41 10.16
C ILE A 426 -1.16 1.99 9.11
N TYR A 427 -1.18 3.32 8.98
CA TYR A 427 -2.07 4.00 8.04
C TYR A 427 -1.54 5.36 7.61
N GLU A 428 -2.15 5.95 6.56
CA GLU A 428 -1.72 7.23 5.99
C GLU A 428 -0.22 7.26 5.67
N THR A 429 0.33 6.14 5.19
CA THR A 429 1.68 6.10 4.64
C THR A 429 1.67 6.54 3.18
N GLY A 430 2.73 7.19 2.72
CA GLY A 430 2.86 7.59 1.32
C GLY A 430 3.01 6.40 0.36
N ALA A 431 3.65 5.33 0.84
CA ALA A 431 3.83 4.06 0.13
C ALA A 431 3.31 2.89 0.99
N GLN A 432 3.98 1.74 0.96
CA GLN A 432 3.55 0.51 1.64
C GLN A 432 3.43 0.67 3.17
N GLY A 433 2.56 -0.13 3.77
CA GLY A 433 2.56 -0.31 5.23
C GLY A 433 3.80 -1.04 5.71
N ILE A 434 4.11 -2.20 5.10
CA ILE A 434 5.30 -3.00 5.42
C ILE A 434 6.00 -3.44 4.13
N TYR A 435 7.33 -3.34 4.10
CA TYR A 435 8.15 -3.86 3.01
C TYR A 435 9.33 -4.67 3.53
N LEU A 436 9.35 -5.95 3.16
CA LEU A 436 10.46 -6.88 3.42
C LEU A 436 11.24 -7.13 2.15
N THR A 437 12.56 -7.09 2.21
CA THR A 437 13.41 -7.47 1.07
C THR A 437 14.65 -8.21 1.51
N SER A 438 14.99 -9.30 0.80
CA SER A 438 16.18 -10.11 1.05
C SER A 438 16.29 -10.63 2.50
N CYS A 439 15.15 -10.93 3.12
CA CYS A 439 15.11 -11.46 4.48
C CYS A 439 15.22 -12.99 4.46
N GLY A 440 16.27 -13.53 5.07
CA GLY A 440 16.66 -14.92 4.92
C GLY A 440 17.53 -15.15 3.68
N ASN A 441 17.77 -16.43 3.31
CA ASN A 441 18.61 -16.76 2.16
C ASN A 441 17.98 -17.86 1.31
N ARG A 442 17.62 -17.54 0.10
CA ARG A 442 16.95 -18.45 -0.84
C ARG A 442 17.85 -19.59 -1.35
N LEU A 443 19.15 -19.38 -1.44
CA LEU A 443 20.08 -20.41 -1.91
C LEU A 443 20.32 -21.47 -0.84
N THR A 444 20.45 -21.05 0.41
CA THR A 444 20.67 -21.95 1.55
C THR A 444 19.38 -22.35 2.27
N LEU A 445 18.24 -21.80 1.85
CA LEU A 445 16.92 -21.92 2.51
C LEU A 445 16.92 -21.48 3.99
N ALA A 446 17.90 -20.67 4.39
CA ALA A 446 17.93 -20.12 5.74
C ALA A 446 16.74 -19.18 5.96
N SER A 447 15.87 -19.55 6.90
CA SER A 447 14.69 -18.78 7.25
C SER A 447 15.06 -17.42 7.84
N SER A 448 14.30 -16.39 7.49
CA SER A 448 14.37 -15.09 8.16
C SER A 448 13.77 -15.13 9.57
N GLY A 449 12.81 -16.00 9.84
CA GLY A 449 12.07 -16.04 11.11
C GLY A 449 11.25 -14.79 11.41
N ILE A 450 11.03 -13.93 10.41
CA ILE A 450 10.24 -12.70 10.60
C ILE A 450 8.76 -13.03 10.82
N LYS A 451 8.13 -12.29 11.74
CA LYS A 451 6.71 -12.43 12.07
C LYS A 451 5.97 -11.10 11.88
N ILE A 452 4.86 -11.15 11.16
CA ILE A 452 3.92 -10.04 10.95
C ILE A 452 2.57 -10.48 11.52
N ILE A 453 2.23 -10.05 12.73
CA ILE A 453 1.11 -10.63 13.47
C ILE A 453 0.18 -9.53 13.99
N ASN A 454 -1.12 -9.71 13.76
CA ASN A 454 -2.17 -8.90 14.41
C ASN A 454 -2.06 -7.38 14.15
N ASN A 455 -1.54 -6.99 12.96
CA ASN A 455 -1.46 -5.58 12.58
C ASN A 455 -2.73 -5.15 11.84
N HIS A 456 -3.16 -3.92 12.08
CA HIS A 456 -4.21 -3.25 11.34
C HIS A 456 -3.55 -2.28 10.34
N ILE A 457 -3.65 -2.59 9.04
CA ILE A 457 -2.97 -1.85 7.97
C ILE A 457 -4.00 -1.37 6.97
N HIS A 458 -4.16 -0.05 6.84
CA HIS A 458 -5.20 0.52 5.99
C HIS A 458 -4.81 1.90 5.46
N HIS A 459 -5.49 2.35 4.38
CA HIS A 459 -5.31 3.70 3.82
C HIS A 459 -3.83 4.04 3.55
N VAL A 460 -3.04 3.06 3.12
CA VAL A 460 -1.64 3.24 2.68
C VAL A 460 -1.57 3.63 1.21
N GLY A 461 -0.38 3.96 0.69
CA GLY A 461 -0.20 4.30 -0.72
C GLY A 461 -0.79 5.66 -1.11
N LYS A 462 -0.75 6.63 -0.19
CA LYS A 462 -1.32 7.97 -0.43
C LYS A 462 -0.57 8.78 -1.48
N LEU A 463 0.73 8.59 -1.58
CA LEU A 463 1.60 9.31 -2.52
C LEU A 463 2.09 8.41 -3.66
N SER A 464 2.04 7.10 -3.50
CA SER A 464 2.42 6.15 -4.51
C SER A 464 1.35 5.08 -4.73
N PHE A 465 1.30 4.56 -5.93
CA PHE A 465 0.45 3.44 -6.28
C PHE A 465 1.15 2.14 -5.86
N CYS A 466 0.70 1.51 -4.78
CA CYS A 466 1.39 0.36 -4.20
C CYS A 466 0.46 -0.60 -3.45
N PHE A 467 0.97 -1.78 -3.20
CA PHE A 467 0.37 -2.79 -2.32
C PHE A 467 0.55 -2.41 -0.85
N SER A 468 -0.27 -2.97 0.03
CA SER A 468 -0.16 -2.72 1.47
C SER A 468 1.10 -3.35 2.07
N ILE A 469 1.31 -4.63 1.80
CA ILE A 469 2.52 -5.37 2.20
C ILE A 469 3.22 -5.86 0.95
N ASN A 470 4.53 -5.65 0.88
CA ASN A 470 5.39 -6.18 -0.17
C ASN A 470 6.49 -7.05 0.44
N MET A 471 6.69 -8.25 -0.11
CA MET A 471 7.75 -9.18 0.28
C MET A 471 8.54 -9.59 -0.95
N ASP A 472 9.81 -9.19 -0.99
CA ASP A 472 10.70 -9.54 -2.08
C ASP A 472 11.85 -10.42 -1.58
N GLN A 473 12.13 -11.52 -2.29
CA GLN A 473 13.27 -12.43 -2.05
C GLN A 473 13.42 -12.87 -0.58
N SER A 474 12.31 -13.14 0.09
CA SER A 474 12.30 -13.48 1.52
C SER A 474 12.01 -14.97 1.75
N VAL A 475 12.53 -15.53 2.85
CA VAL A 475 12.42 -16.95 3.20
C VAL A 475 11.86 -17.10 4.61
N GLY A 476 10.86 -17.97 4.78
CA GLY A 476 10.36 -18.38 6.09
C GLY A 476 9.69 -17.25 6.89
N VAL A 477 8.98 -16.36 6.22
CA VAL A 477 8.17 -15.32 6.87
C VAL A 477 6.85 -15.94 7.34
N TYR A 478 6.43 -15.60 8.54
CA TYR A 478 5.14 -15.94 9.11
C TYR A 478 4.26 -14.69 9.23
N MET A 479 3.09 -14.71 8.58
CA MET A 479 2.14 -13.61 8.59
C MET A 479 0.75 -14.11 9.02
N ALA A 480 0.21 -13.61 10.14
CA ALA A 480 -1.05 -14.08 10.67
C ALA A 480 -1.89 -13.01 11.36
N HIS A 481 -3.21 -13.20 11.34
CA HIS A 481 -4.18 -12.37 12.06
C HIS A 481 -4.12 -10.88 11.72
N ASN A 482 -3.65 -10.50 10.53
CA ASN A 482 -3.64 -9.10 10.12
C ASN A 482 -4.98 -8.73 9.46
N LEU A 483 -5.41 -7.48 9.68
CA LEU A 483 -6.50 -6.85 8.94
C LEU A 483 -5.91 -5.83 7.97
N ILE A 484 -6.18 -6.02 6.68
CA ILE A 484 -5.66 -5.18 5.59
C ILE A 484 -6.82 -4.70 4.75
N HIS A 485 -6.99 -3.38 4.64
CA HIS A 485 -8.10 -2.86 3.85
C HIS A 485 -7.88 -1.44 3.31
N ASP A 486 -8.73 -1.06 2.35
CA ASP A 486 -8.74 0.25 1.70
C ASP A 486 -7.39 0.60 1.07
N ILE A 487 -6.98 -0.25 0.10
CA ILE A 487 -5.67 -0.21 -0.55
C ILE A 487 -5.82 0.17 -2.02
N PRO A 488 -4.99 1.11 -2.56
CA PRO A 488 -5.08 1.55 -3.95
C PRO A 488 -4.76 0.45 -4.97
N ALA A 489 -3.79 -0.43 -4.67
CA ALA A 489 -3.48 -1.63 -5.45
C ALA A 489 -3.92 -2.90 -4.69
N GLY A 490 -3.12 -3.96 -4.68
CA GLY A 490 -3.47 -5.20 -3.97
C GLY A 490 -3.18 -5.19 -2.47
N GLY A 491 -3.69 -6.16 -1.75
CA GLY A 491 -3.48 -6.31 -0.32
C GLY A 491 -2.04 -6.71 0.00
N VAL A 492 -1.64 -7.89 -0.38
CA VAL A 492 -0.28 -8.44 -0.20
C VAL A 492 0.32 -8.77 -1.55
N THR A 493 1.53 -8.30 -1.82
CA THR A 493 2.30 -8.74 -2.98
C THR A 493 3.58 -9.45 -2.56
N THR A 494 3.95 -10.46 -3.33
CA THR A 494 5.15 -11.25 -3.09
C THR A 494 5.91 -11.49 -4.38
N ASN A 495 7.24 -11.46 -4.30
CA ASN A 495 8.13 -11.81 -5.38
C ASN A 495 9.25 -12.71 -4.86
N LEU A 496 9.45 -13.87 -5.49
CA LEU A 496 10.54 -14.79 -5.17
C LEU A 496 10.62 -15.21 -3.68
N ILE A 497 9.48 -15.39 -3.02
CA ILE A 497 9.44 -15.88 -1.63
C ILE A 497 9.50 -17.41 -1.57
N VAL A 498 10.03 -17.95 -0.47
CA VAL A 498 10.18 -19.39 -0.24
C VAL A 498 9.81 -19.77 1.18
N ASN A 499 9.06 -20.85 1.35
CA ASN A 499 8.70 -21.41 2.66
C ASN A 499 8.07 -20.41 3.63
N CYS A 500 7.18 -19.55 3.11
CA CYS A 500 6.43 -18.57 3.88
C CYS A 500 5.01 -19.07 4.19
N THR A 501 4.47 -18.65 5.33
CA THR A 501 3.12 -19.01 5.76
C THR A 501 2.28 -17.75 6.00
N PHE A 502 1.07 -17.73 5.41
CA PHE A 502 0.10 -16.66 5.53
C PHE A 502 -1.21 -17.29 6.01
N GLU A 503 -1.63 -16.99 7.23
CA GLU A 503 -2.84 -17.62 7.76
C GLU A 503 -3.68 -16.68 8.64
N TYR A 504 -4.97 -16.92 8.67
CA TYR A 504 -5.94 -16.18 9.46
C TYR A 504 -5.93 -14.66 9.23
N ASN A 505 -5.51 -14.18 8.07
CA ASN A 505 -5.60 -12.76 7.73
C ASN A 505 -6.97 -12.44 7.14
N GLU A 506 -7.45 -11.21 7.34
CA GLU A 506 -8.58 -10.64 6.64
C GLU A 506 -8.10 -9.52 5.73
N ILE A 507 -8.42 -9.62 4.42
CA ILE A 507 -7.95 -8.70 3.38
C ILE A 507 -9.14 -8.26 2.54
N HIS A 508 -9.43 -6.95 2.52
CA HIS A 508 -10.59 -6.49 1.76
C HIS A 508 -10.43 -5.07 1.19
N ASN A 509 -11.34 -4.68 0.28
CA ASN A 509 -11.32 -3.36 -0.36
C ASN A 509 -9.96 -3.04 -0.95
N THR A 510 -9.42 -3.98 -1.70
CA THR A 510 -8.19 -3.82 -2.46
C THR A 510 -8.48 -3.44 -3.90
N ALA A 511 -7.45 -3.05 -4.65
CA ALA A 511 -7.56 -2.64 -6.05
C ALA A 511 -8.50 -1.44 -6.26
N LEU A 512 -8.44 -0.45 -5.38
CA LEU A 512 -9.34 0.69 -5.46
C LEU A 512 -9.03 1.62 -6.64
N LYS A 513 -7.82 1.57 -7.19
CA LYS A 513 -7.38 2.46 -8.29
C LYS A 513 -7.00 1.74 -9.57
N GLU A 514 -6.83 0.42 -9.55
CA GLU A 514 -6.58 -0.37 -10.76
C GLU A 514 -6.97 -1.84 -10.55
N SER A 515 -6.98 -2.66 -11.61
CA SER A 515 -7.58 -3.99 -11.61
C SER A 515 -6.60 -5.16 -11.81
N ASP A 516 -5.35 -4.92 -12.23
CA ASP A 516 -4.38 -6.00 -12.52
C ASP A 516 -3.55 -6.38 -11.30
N ASN A 517 -4.23 -6.77 -10.23
CA ASN A 517 -3.62 -7.23 -8.98
C ASN A 517 -4.58 -8.17 -8.22
N GLY A 518 -4.36 -8.39 -6.93
CA GLY A 518 -5.18 -9.26 -6.11
C GLY A 518 -5.21 -8.89 -4.63
N GLY A 519 -6.15 -9.46 -3.89
CA GLY A 519 -6.09 -9.44 -2.44
C GLY A 519 -4.77 -10.04 -1.94
N PHE A 520 -4.42 -11.21 -2.47
CA PHE A 520 -3.09 -11.79 -2.41
C PHE A 520 -2.53 -11.93 -3.83
N TYR A 521 -1.38 -11.36 -4.11
CA TYR A 521 -0.76 -11.33 -5.43
C TYR A 521 0.70 -11.80 -5.38
N SER A 522 1.09 -12.67 -6.27
CA SER A 522 2.48 -13.11 -6.40
C SER A 522 2.90 -13.14 -7.87
N TYR A 523 4.11 -12.69 -8.14
CA TYR A 523 4.66 -12.70 -9.50
C TYR A 523 6.15 -13.05 -9.50
N GLY A 524 6.67 -13.43 -10.65
CA GLY A 524 8.11 -13.34 -10.93
C GLY A 524 8.93 -14.60 -10.73
N GLY A 525 8.38 -15.81 -10.60
CA GLY A 525 9.32 -16.89 -10.52
C GLY A 525 8.84 -18.34 -10.43
N TRP A 526 9.66 -19.23 -10.99
CA TRP A 526 9.52 -20.68 -10.88
C TRP A 526 10.16 -21.27 -9.62
N THR A 527 10.63 -20.43 -8.70
CA THR A 527 11.39 -20.85 -7.50
C THR A 527 10.69 -20.49 -6.20
N CYS A 528 9.36 -20.24 -6.24
CA CYS A 528 8.58 -19.79 -5.11
C CYS A 528 7.90 -20.97 -4.38
N TYR A 529 8.68 -21.90 -3.86
CA TYR A 529 8.17 -23.14 -3.30
C TYR A 529 7.98 -23.13 -1.78
N GLY A 530 7.09 -24.02 -1.31
CA GLY A 530 6.80 -24.21 0.11
C GLY A 530 5.92 -23.14 0.73
N ASN A 531 5.38 -22.22 -0.06
CA ASN A 531 4.51 -21.15 0.44
C ASN A 531 3.10 -21.70 0.69
N GLU A 532 2.54 -21.41 1.87
CA GLU A 532 1.18 -21.79 2.25
C GLU A 532 0.36 -20.55 2.57
N ILE A 533 -0.71 -20.36 1.84
CA ILE A 533 -1.73 -19.34 2.08
C ILE A 533 -2.99 -20.08 2.52
N LYS A 534 -3.34 -20.01 3.80
CA LYS A 534 -4.42 -20.83 4.35
C LYS A 534 -5.24 -20.10 5.40
N TYR A 535 -6.52 -20.44 5.48
CA TYR A 535 -7.46 -19.85 6.44
C TYR A 535 -7.50 -18.32 6.39
N ASN A 536 -7.34 -17.71 5.21
CA ASN A 536 -7.51 -16.28 5.06
C ASN A 536 -8.90 -15.95 4.52
N PHE A 537 -9.43 -14.81 4.90
CA PHE A 537 -10.65 -14.26 4.35
C PHE A 537 -10.32 -13.06 3.44
N LEU A 538 -10.53 -13.23 2.13
CA LEU A 538 -10.35 -12.19 1.14
C LEU A 538 -11.73 -11.80 0.60
N HIS A 539 -12.05 -10.50 0.64
CA HIS A 539 -13.37 -10.08 0.16
C HIS A 539 -13.39 -8.66 -0.41
N HIS A 540 -14.43 -8.37 -1.21
CA HIS A 540 -14.59 -7.08 -1.88
C HIS A 540 -13.35 -6.69 -2.71
N THR A 541 -12.84 -7.65 -3.47
CA THR A 541 -11.81 -7.44 -4.49
C THR A 541 -12.43 -7.49 -5.89
N ASN A 542 -13.68 -7.05 -6.03
CA ASN A 542 -14.51 -7.21 -7.23
C ASN A 542 -14.00 -6.45 -8.47
N ARG A 543 -13.05 -5.54 -8.32
CA ARG A 543 -12.31 -4.93 -9.44
C ARG A 543 -11.05 -5.71 -9.82
N SER A 544 -10.64 -6.68 -9.00
CA SER A 544 -9.40 -7.43 -9.14
C SER A 544 -9.59 -8.87 -8.66
N ASN A 545 -8.49 -9.62 -8.64
CA ASN A 545 -8.52 -11.03 -8.27
C ASN A 545 -8.45 -11.23 -6.75
N GLY A 546 -8.95 -12.33 -6.25
CA GLY A 546 -8.80 -12.73 -4.85
C GLY A 546 -7.39 -13.27 -4.60
N LEU A 547 -7.14 -14.51 -5.01
CA LEU A 547 -5.85 -15.20 -4.94
C LEU A 547 -5.24 -15.23 -6.35
N TYR A 548 -4.12 -14.55 -6.55
CA TYR A 548 -3.53 -14.40 -7.88
C TYR A 548 -2.04 -14.74 -7.90
N THR A 549 -1.68 -15.79 -8.62
CA THR A 549 -0.30 -16.09 -9.00
C THR A 549 -0.10 -15.73 -10.47
N ASP A 550 0.63 -14.65 -10.75
CA ASP A 550 0.81 -14.11 -12.09
C ASP A 550 2.12 -14.55 -12.75
N ASP A 551 2.16 -14.38 -14.07
CA ASP A 551 3.34 -14.54 -14.94
C ASP A 551 4.16 -15.79 -14.65
N GLY A 552 3.50 -16.94 -14.61
CA GLY A 552 4.16 -18.23 -14.44
C GLY A 552 4.66 -18.52 -13.02
N THR A 553 4.30 -17.70 -12.04
CA THR A 553 4.68 -17.95 -10.64
C THR A 553 4.19 -19.31 -10.16
N SER A 554 5.08 -20.11 -9.56
CA SER A 554 4.89 -21.53 -9.29
C SER A 554 5.03 -21.87 -7.82
N GLY A 555 4.54 -23.04 -7.41
CA GLY A 555 4.80 -23.63 -6.09
C GLY A 555 3.98 -23.05 -4.93
N PHE A 556 2.87 -22.36 -5.19
CA PHE A 556 1.98 -21.81 -4.18
C PHE A 556 0.86 -22.80 -3.78
N ASN A 557 0.57 -22.85 -2.50
CA ASN A 557 -0.46 -23.72 -1.94
C ASN A 557 -1.51 -22.89 -1.22
N TYR A 558 -2.74 -22.90 -1.72
CA TYR A 558 -3.89 -22.18 -1.21
C TYR A 558 -4.87 -23.17 -0.58
N PHE A 559 -4.97 -23.20 0.74
CA PHE A 559 -5.79 -24.15 1.48
C PHE A 559 -6.78 -23.45 2.40
N ASN A 560 -8.04 -23.93 2.40
CA ASN A 560 -9.05 -23.46 3.35
C ASN A 560 -9.22 -21.93 3.40
N ASN A 561 -8.99 -21.25 2.27
CA ASN A 561 -9.24 -19.81 2.18
C ASN A 561 -10.70 -19.54 1.82
N ILE A 562 -11.19 -18.39 2.21
CA ILE A 562 -12.50 -17.88 1.82
C ILE A 562 -12.29 -16.68 0.92
N VAL A 563 -12.91 -16.70 -0.26
CA VAL A 563 -12.86 -15.58 -1.21
C VAL A 563 -14.27 -15.18 -1.58
N GLN A 564 -14.64 -13.94 -1.25
CA GLN A 564 -15.99 -13.41 -1.49
C GLN A 564 -15.95 -12.12 -2.30
N ASN A 565 -16.90 -11.92 -3.22
CA ASN A 565 -17.02 -10.69 -4.02
C ASN A 565 -15.71 -10.30 -4.72
N SER A 566 -15.19 -11.20 -5.55
CA SER A 566 -13.94 -11.01 -6.31
C SER A 566 -14.20 -11.07 -7.81
N LEU A 567 -13.45 -10.32 -8.61
CA LEU A 567 -13.53 -10.41 -10.07
C LEU A 567 -13.17 -11.83 -10.54
N SER A 568 -11.97 -12.30 -10.23
CA SER A 568 -11.59 -13.71 -10.36
C SER A 568 -11.17 -14.21 -8.98
N PRO A 569 -11.94 -15.09 -8.35
CA PRO A 569 -11.63 -15.52 -7.00
C PRO A 569 -10.29 -16.23 -6.90
N PHE A 570 -9.92 -16.93 -7.96
CA PHE A 570 -8.64 -17.62 -8.11
C PHE A 570 -8.15 -17.45 -9.56
N LEU A 571 -6.92 -16.95 -9.72
CA LEU A 571 -6.28 -16.84 -11.03
C LEU A 571 -4.81 -17.28 -10.95
N THR A 572 -4.45 -18.28 -11.76
CA THR A 572 -3.05 -18.67 -11.94
C THR A 572 -2.63 -18.39 -13.37
N GLY A 573 -1.70 -17.45 -13.52
CA GLY A 573 -1.16 -17.04 -14.80
C GLY A 573 -0.06 -17.97 -15.33
N GLY A 574 -0.39 -19.25 -15.57
CA GLY A 574 0.50 -20.21 -16.21
C GLY A 574 1.56 -20.85 -15.31
N GLY A 575 1.47 -20.71 -13.99
CA GLY A 575 2.41 -21.35 -13.04
C GLY A 575 2.20 -22.86 -12.87
N HIS A 576 3.28 -23.60 -12.66
CA HIS A 576 3.23 -25.02 -12.34
C HIS A 576 3.21 -25.26 -10.83
N HIS A 577 2.67 -26.42 -10.40
CA HIS A 577 2.55 -26.81 -8.99
C HIS A 577 1.83 -25.77 -8.11
N VAL A 578 0.78 -25.16 -8.64
CA VAL A 578 -0.11 -24.28 -7.84
C VAL A 578 -1.34 -25.09 -7.43
N ILE A 579 -1.60 -25.16 -6.13
CA ILE A 579 -2.70 -25.96 -5.58
C ILE A 579 -3.71 -25.05 -4.89
N GLY A 580 -4.97 -25.05 -5.35
CA GLY A 580 -6.13 -24.51 -4.65
C GLY A 580 -7.00 -25.66 -4.15
N ARG A 581 -7.12 -25.81 -2.82
CA ARG A 581 -7.86 -26.91 -2.21
C ARG A 581 -8.64 -26.51 -0.97
N ASN A 582 -9.85 -27.08 -0.83
CA ASN A 582 -10.73 -26.84 0.30
C ASN A 582 -11.08 -25.35 0.50
N CYS A 583 -11.02 -24.54 -0.55
CA CYS A 583 -11.37 -23.12 -0.50
C CYS A 583 -12.88 -22.94 -0.69
N LEU A 584 -13.47 -21.95 0.00
CA LEU A 584 -14.84 -21.50 -0.17
C LEU A 584 -14.84 -20.21 -1.01
N ILE A 585 -15.49 -20.28 -2.16
CA ILE A 585 -15.63 -19.16 -3.11
C ILE A 585 -17.09 -18.72 -3.10
N VAL A 586 -17.35 -17.43 -2.84
CA VAL A 586 -18.70 -16.88 -2.78
C VAL A 586 -18.78 -15.64 -3.67
N ASP A 587 -19.77 -15.57 -4.54
CA ASP A 587 -20.01 -14.44 -5.45
C ASP A 587 -18.81 -14.10 -6.34
N GLY A 588 -18.16 -15.11 -6.92
CA GLY A 588 -17.11 -14.91 -7.92
C GLY A 588 -17.68 -14.43 -9.25
N LEU A 589 -17.20 -13.28 -9.75
CA LEU A 589 -17.75 -12.67 -10.98
C LEU A 589 -17.24 -13.34 -12.25
N LYS A 590 -16.06 -13.94 -12.21
CA LYS A 590 -15.45 -14.75 -13.29
C LYS A 590 -15.11 -16.14 -12.74
N THR A 591 -14.74 -17.04 -13.65
CA THR A 591 -14.31 -18.40 -13.29
C THR A 591 -13.03 -18.38 -12.43
N ALA A 592 -12.95 -19.27 -11.46
CA ALA A 592 -11.67 -19.64 -10.84
C ALA A 592 -10.83 -20.39 -11.87
N SER A 593 -9.69 -19.87 -12.27
CA SER A 593 -8.98 -20.37 -13.45
C SER A 593 -7.48 -20.55 -13.26
N ILE A 594 -6.96 -21.54 -13.97
CA ILE A 594 -5.55 -21.69 -14.29
C ILE A 594 -5.43 -21.50 -15.79
N ASP A 595 -4.54 -20.62 -16.26
CA ASP A 595 -4.28 -20.42 -17.68
C ASP A 595 -2.90 -20.93 -18.12
N ASP A 596 -2.57 -20.81 -19.38
CA ASP A 596 -1.30 -21.27 -19.95
C ASP A 596 -0.49 -20.14 -20.59
N ARG A 597 -0.66 -18.89 -20.08
CA ARG A 597 0.05 -17.71 -20.61
C ARG A 597 1.58 -17.87 -20.59
N GLY A 598 2.11 -18.69 -19.72
CA GLY A 598 3.53 -19.03 -19.68
C GLY A 598 4.03 -19.56 -21.01
N VAL A 599 3.23 -20.34 -21.72
CA VAL A 599 3.58 -20.93 -23.02
C VAL A 599 3.74 -19.88 -24.11
N SER A 600 2.95 -18.81 -24.08
CA SER A 600 3.09 -17.69 -25.01
C SER A 600 4.20 -16.72 -24.62
N ARG A 601 4.71 -16.80 -23.40
CA ARG A 601 5.76 -15.94 -22.83
C ARG A 601 7.07 -16.70 -22.69
N PHE A 602 7.50 -17.38 -23.74
CA PHE A 602 8.69 -18.23 -23.78
C PHE A 602 9.99 -17.55 -23.30
N TYR A 603 10.05 -16.22 -23.25
CA TYR A 603 11.17 -15.48 -22.69
C TYR A 603 11.44 -15.80 -21.21
N PHE A 604 10.47 -16.34 -20.48
CA PHE A 604 10.66 -16.82 -19.11
C PHE A 604 11.73 -17.93 -19.01
N VAL A 605 11.88 -18.74 -20.07
CA VAL A 605 12.85 -19.85 -20.11
C VAL A 605 14.29 -19.35 -20.20
N SER A 606 14.52 -18.12 -20.63
CA SER A 606 15.86 -17.57 -20.88
C SER A 606 16.75 -17.56 -19.63
N ALA A 607 18.07 -17.58 -19.85
CA ALA A 607 19.06 -17.50 -18.78
C ALA A 607 18.99 -16.19 -17.99
N ALA A 608 18.50 -15.10 -18.61
CA ALA A 608 18.33 -13.81 -17.98
C ALA A 608 17.05 -13.69 -17.14
N ASN A 609 16.17 -14.70 -17.19
CA ASN A 609 14.87 -14.68 -16.53
C ASN A 609 14.67 -15.92 -15.62
N TYR A 610 13.49 -16.49 -15.57
CA TYR A 610 13.11 -17.56 -14.62
C TYR A 610 13.99 -18.81 -14.77
N GLY A 611 14.34 -19.20 -15.99
CA GLY A 611 15.24 -20.32 -16.24
C GLY A 611 16.62 -20.13 -15.60
N GLY A 612 17.19 -18.93 -15.67
CA GLY A 612 18.45 -18.60 -15.00
C GLY A 612 18.34 -18.64 -13.47
N ARG A 613 17.21 -18.21 -12.90
CA ARG A 613 16.96 -18.27 -11.45
C ARG A 613 16.86 -19.72 -10.95
N VAL A 614 16.22 -20.60 -11.70
CA VAL A 614 16.15 -22.04 -11.37
C VAL A 614 17.54 -22.66 -11.39
N ARG A 615 18.36 -22.38 -12.42
CA ARG A 615 19.75 -22.89 -12.49
C ARG A 615 20.62 -22.38 -11.35
N ALA A 616 20.47 -21.08 -10.99
CA ALA A 616 21.20 -20.49 -9.87
C ALA A 616 20.80 -21.10 -8.52
N MET A 617 19.55 -21.56 -8.38
CA MET A 617 19.05 -22.25 -7.19
C MET A 617 19.64 -23.66 -7.05
N ASN A 618 20.04 -24.30 -8.15
CA ASN A 618 20.59 -25.65 -8.22
C ASN A 618 19.75 -26.70 -7.49
N PRO A 619 18.53 -27.01 -7.97
CA PRO A 619 17.54 -27.81 -7.24
C PRO A 619 17.96 -29.30 -7.07
N THR A 620 19.01 -29.78 -7.76
CA THR A 620 19.57 -31.13 -7.60
C THR A 620 20.64 -31.23 -6.53
N SER A 621 20.97 -30.16 -5.86
CA SER A 621 21.94 -30.10 -4.77
C SER A 621 21.29 -29.66 -3.46
N GLU A 622 21.92 -30.03 -2.34
CA GLU A 622 21.48 -29.57 -1.05
C GLU A 622 21.62 -28.03 -0.91
N PRO A 623 20.70 -27.37 -0.21
CA PRO A 623 19.56 -27.92 0.55
C PRO A 623 18.27 -28.10 -0.29
N TRP A 624 18.25 -27.66 -1.54
CA TRP A 624 17.06 -27.66 -2.37
C TRP A 624 16.58 -29.06 -2.73
N LEU A 625 17.51 -30.04 -2.88
CA LEU A 625 17.17 -31.44 -3.18
C LEU A 625 16.32 -32.06 -2.05
N SER A 626 16.76 -31.92 -0.80
CA SER A 626 16.00 -32.41 0.36
C SER A 626 14.68 -31.65 0.53
N PHE A 627 14.69 -30.34 0.32
CA PHE A 627 13.46 -29.52 0.38
C PHE A 627 12.46 -29.95 -0.68
N GLY A 628 12.89 -30.13 -1.92
CA GLY A 628 12.05 -30.62 -3.01
C GLY A 628 11.45 -31.99 -2.72
N THR A 629 12.23 -32.91 -2.16
CA THR A 629 11.76 -34.25 -1.74
C THR A 629 10.65 -34.14 -0.67
N GLN A 630 10.83 -33.26 0.30
CA GLN A 630 9.79 -32.99 1.32
C GLN A 630 8.50 -32.43 0.69
N LEU A 631 8.61 -31.49 -0.26
CA LEU A 631 7.46 -30.91 -0.95
C LEU A 631 6.74 -31.93 -1.82
N MET A 632 7.49 -32.80 -2.55
CA MET A 632 6.90 -33.88 -3.34
C MET A 632 6.07 -34.80 -2.45
N THR A 633 6.58 -35.18 -1.29
CA THR A 633 5.85 -36.00 -0.31
C THR A 633 4.64 -35.26 0.24
N LYS A 634 4.80 -34.02 0.66
CA LYS A 634 3.75 -33.22 1.32
C LYS A 634 2.58 -32.91 0.40
N TYR A 635 2.85 -32.56 -0.85
CA TYR A 635 1.83 -32.08 -1.80
C TYR A 635 1.48 -33.09 -2.89
N GLY A 636 2.10 -34.26 -2.88
CA GLY A 636 1.84 -35.32 -3.85
C GLY A 636 2.28 -34.93 -5.28
N TYR A 637 3.41 -34.26 -5.42
CA TYR A 637 4.05 -34.06 -6.73
C TYR A 637 4.75 -35.36 -7.20
N PRO A 638 4.82 -35.62 -8.51
CA PRO A 638 5.52 -36.81 -9.01
C PRO A 638 6.98 -36.84 -8.59
N ALA A 639 7.47 -37.99 -8.14
CA ALA A 639 8.87 -38.16 -7.76
C ALA A 639 9.85 -37.96 -8.94
N THR A 640 9.34 -38.08 -10.17
CA THR A 640 10.06 -37.85 -11.42
C THR A 640 9.85 -36.46 -11.98
N ASP A 641 9.42 -35.49 -11.14
CA ASP A 641 9.18 -34.14 -11.59
C ASP A 641 10.46 -33.51 -12.15
N PRO A 642 10.45 -33.01 -13.40
CA PRO A 642 11.65 -32.51 -14.08
C PRO A 642 12.31 -31.31 -13.34
N LEU A 643 11.55 -30.53 -12.57
CA LEU A 643 12.11 -29.42 -11.79
C LEU A 643 13.16 -29.93 -10.79
N TRP A 644 12.90 -31.06 -10.14
CA TRP A 644 13.75 -31.62 -9.09
C TRP A 644 14.81 -32.59 -9.65
N SER A 645 14.58 -33.12 -10.83
CA SER A 645 15.59 -33.94 -11.53
C SER A 645 16.63 -33.11 -12.29
N CYS A 646 16.42 -31.81 -12.40
CA CYS A 646 17.26 -30.83 -13.09
C CYS A 646 17.68 -31.18 -14.52
N THR A 647 16.95 -32.02 -15.17
CA THR A 647 17.06 -32.12 -16.61
C THR A 647 16.31 -30.93 -17.20
N LEU A 648 16.97 -29.78 -17.22
CA LEU A 648 16.56 -28.63 -18.04
C LEU A 648 16.77 -28.97 -19.51
N ASP A 649 16.38 -30.14 -19.88
CA ASP A 649 16.45 -30.67 -21.24
C ASP A 649 15.20 -30.27 -22.04
N SER A 650 15.12 -30.76 -23.26
CA SER A 650 13.99 -30.51 -24.15
C SER A 650 12.64 -31.05 -23.66
N LEU A 651 12.62 -31.88 -22.60
CA LEU A 651 11.41 -32.44 -21.99
C LEU A 651 10.88 -31.59 -20.85
N TRP A 652 11.72 -30.75 -20.23
CA TRP A 652 11.28 -29.83 -19.21
C TRP A 652 10.51 -28.65 -19.83
N ARG A 653 9.27 -28.52 -19.41
CA ARG A 653 8.34 -27.50 -19.89
C ARG A 653 7.81 -26.65 -18.72
N PRO A 654 8.67 -25.85 -18.07
CA PRO A 654 8.29 -25.07 -16.92
C PRO A 654 7.31 -23.95 -17.26
N GLU A 655 7.21 -23.59 -18.54
CA GLU A 655 6.22 -22.64 -19.06
C GLU A 655 4.78 -23.19 -19.05
N TYR A 656 4.60 -24.51 -18.91
CA TYR A 656 3.28 -25.14 -18.83
C TYR A 656 2.81 -25.19 -17.37
N PRO A 657 1.47 -25.07 -17.11
CA PRO A 657 0.91 -25.13 -15.76
C PRO A 657 0.83 -26.59 -15.22
N ASN A 658 1.89 -27.36 -15.41
CA ASN A 658 1.92 -28.77 -15.04
C ASN A 658 1.83 -28.99 -13.54
N GLY A 659 1.10 -30.03 -13.11
CA GLY A 659 0.93 -30.39 -11.71
C GLY A 659 0.04 -29.44 -10.91
N SER A 660 -0.50 -28.40 -11.52
CA SER A 660 -1.40 -27.45 -10.84
C SER A 660 -2.79 -28.06 -10.66
N LYS A 661 -3.45 -27.74 -9.54
CA LYS A 661 -4.70 -28.38 -9.11
C LYS A 661 -5.70 -27.37 -8.53
N LEU A 662 -6.97 -27.49 -8.91
CA LEU A 662 -8.12 -26.89 -8.22
C LEU A 662 -9.05 -28.02 -7.80
N ILE A 663 -8.94 -28.48 -6.58
CA ILE A 663 -9.61 -29.68 -6.11
C ILE A 663 -10.31 -29.49 -4.76
N ASP A 664 -11.42 -30.18 -4.57
CA ASP A 664 -12.17 -30.17 -3.31
C ASP A 664 -12.63 -28.80 -2.84
N ASN A 665 -12.77 -27.82 -3.75
CA ASN A 665 -13.27 -26.49 -3.42
C ASN A 665 -14.81 -26.42 -3.46
N VAL A 666 -15.39 -25.43 -2.81
CA VAL A 666 -16.79 -25.11 -2.90
C VAL A 666 -16.97 -23.74 -3.51
N GLU A 667 -17.84 -23.62 -4.49
CA GLU A 667 -18.31 -22.32 -4.99
C GLU A 667 -19.80 -22.13 -4.73
N VAL A 668 -20.17 -20.91 -4.36
CA VAL A 668 -21.54 -20.49 -4.11
C VAL A 668 -21.81 -19.25 -4.97
N ASN A 669 -22.88 -19.28 -5.78
CA ASN A 669 -23.26 -18.18 -6.67
C ASN A 669 -22.07 -17.66 -7.50
N SER A 670 -21.29 -18.55 -8.07
CA SER A 670 -20.05 -18.24 -8.79
C SER A 670 -20.06 -18.82 -10.21
N LYS A 671 -18.98 -18.62 -10.97
CA LYS A 671 -18.94 -18.92 -12.42
C LYS A 671 -18.21 -20.22 -12.77
N GLY A 672 -17.88 -21.04 -11.79
CA GLY A 672 -17.23 -22.32 -12.00
C GLY A 672 -15.71 -22.26 -12.07
N PHE A 673 -15.14 -23.40 -12.47
CA PHE A 673 -13.69 -23.60 -12.58
C PHE A 673 -13.32 -23.83 -14.03
N SER A 674 -12.16 -23.29 -14.45
CA SER A 674 -11.64 -23.48 -15.80
C SER A 674 -10.15 -23.83 -15.81
N LYS A 675 -9.73 -24.59 -16.83
CA LYS A 675 -8.35 -24.97 -17.07
C LYS A 675 -7.97 -24.72 -18.53
N PRO A 676 -6.71 -24.54 -18.82
CA PRO A 676 -6.23 -24.35 -20.19
C PRO A 676 -6.25 -25.67 -20.97
N ALA A 677 -6.13 -25.54 -22.29
CA ALA A 677 -5.98 -26.70 -23.18
C ALA A 677 -4.60 -27.38 -23.09
N ARG A 678 -3.58 -26.64 -22.61
CA ARG A 678 -2.19 -27.08 -22.53
C ARG A 678 -1.75 -27.27 -21.09
N GLY A 679 -0.91 -28.29 -20.84
CA GLY A 679 -0.42 -28.65 -19.52
C GLY A 679 -1.30 -29.69 -18.80
N THR A 680 -0.76 -30.22 -17.70
CA THR A 680 -1.41 -31.23 -16.86
C THR A 680 -2.06 -30.59 -15.65
N VAL A 681 -3.27 -30.01 -15.83
CA VAL A 681 -4.04 -29.36 -14.77
C VAL A 681 -5.19 -30.25 -14.33
N THR A 682 -5.34 -30.43 -13.02
CA THR A 682 -6.43 -31.19 -12.42
C THR A 682 -7.50 -30.27 -11.84
N ILE A 683 -8.74 -30.41 -12.32
CA ILE A 683 -9.93 -29.85 -11.69
C ILE A 683 -10.83 -31.02 -11.31
N ALA A 684 -11.03 -31.27 -10.01
CA ALA A 684 -11.76 -32.43 -9.53
C ALA A 684 -12.43 -32.20 -8.17
N ASN A 685 -13.53 -32.92 -7.94
CA ASN A 685 -14.26 -33.01 -6.68
C ASN A 685 -14.74 -31.65 -6.13
N ASN A 686 -14.81 -30.61 -6.95
CA ASN A 686 -15.35 -29.32 -6.56
C ASN A 686 -16.88 -29.39 -6.47
N VAL A 687 -17.48 -28.62 -5.58
CA VAL A 687 -18.92 -28.54 -5.37
C VAL A 687 -19.41 -27.15 -5.77
N SER A 688 -20.48 -27.09 -6.58
CA SER A 688 -21.13 -25.84 -6.96
C SER A 688 -22.51 -25.77 -6.30
N ILE A 689 -22.80 -24.66 -5.61
CA ILE A 689 -24.09 -24.33 -4.98
C ILE A 689 -24.63 -23.11 -5.72
N ALA A 690 -25.82 -23.18 -6.27
CA ALA A 690 -26.32 -22.20 -7.21
C ALA A 690 -26.59 -20.84 -6.55
N THR A 691 -27.03 -20.82 -5.31
CA THR A 691 -27.41 -19.57 -4.62
C THR A 691 -26.87 -19.49 -3.20
N VAL A 692 -26.72 -18.26 -2.72
CA VAL A 692 -26.40 -17.98 -1.31
C VAL A 692 -27.43 -18.54 -0.35
N ALA A 693 -28.72 -18.54 -0.74
CA ALA A 693 -29.79 -19.11 0.07
C ALA A 693 -29.62 -20.61 0.27
N GLU A 694 -29.24 -21.36 -0.77
CA GLU A 694 -28.96 -22.80 -0.69
C GLU A 694 -27.71 -23.10 0.15
N ALA A 695 -26.73 -22.21 0.19
CA ALA A 695 -25.54 -22.34 1.04
C ALA A 695 -25.89 -22.27 2.53
N GLY A 696 -26.99 -21.60 2.91
CA GLY A 696 -27.49 -21.51 4.27
C GLY A 696 -26.49 -20.89 5.25
N PHE A 697 -25.83 -19.78 4.85
CA PHE A 697 -24.95 -19.05 5.75
C PHE A 697 -25.73 -18.46 6.93
N PHE A 698 -25.13 -18.39 8.10
CA PHE A 698 -25.80 -17.94 9.32
C PHE A 698 -26.24 -16.47 9.24
N ASP A 699 -25.39 -15.59 8.71
CA ASP A 699 -25.74 -14.19 8.49
C ASP A 699 -24.96 -13.62 7.30
N TYR A 700 -25.34 -14.02 6.10
CA TYR A 700 -24.66 -13.58 4.88
C TYR A 700 -24.61 -12.04 4.70
N PRO A 701 -25.69 -11.26 4.97
CA PRO A 701 -25.63 -9.81 4.88
C PRO A 701 -24.56 -9.14 5.76
N ASN A 702 -24.28 -9.74 6.90
CA ASN A 702 -23.22 -9.30 7.82
C ASN A 702 -21.92 -10.10 7.66
N MET A 703 -21.75 -10.82 6.53
CA MET A 703 -20.57 -11.62 6.19
C MET A 703 -20.24 -12.70 7.21
N ASP A 704 -21.22 -13.28 7.88
CA ASP A 704 -21.03 -14.51 8.63
C ASP A 704 -21.27 -15.71 7.71
N LEU A 705 -20.18 -16.22 7.16
CA LEU A 705 -20.18 -17.33 6.20
C LEU A 705 -20.12 -18.72 6.88
N ARG A 706 -20.31 -18.79 8.18
CA ARG A 706 -20.52 -20.08 8.87
C ARG A 706 -21.84 -20.71 8.42
N THR A 707 -21.93 -22.03 8.41
CA THR A 707 -23.08 -22.73 7.87
C THR A 707 -23.20 -24.12 8.46
N ASN A 708 -24.39 -24.72 8.35
CA ASN A 708 -24.63 -26.14 8.59
C ASN A 708 -24.76 -26.96 7.29
N ASN A 709 -24.45 -26.36 6.14
CA ASN A 709 -24.52 -27.04 4.85
C ASN A 709 -23.48 -28.15 4.75
N ALA A 710 -23.96 -29.40 4.65
CA ALA A 710 -23.11 -30.59 4.65
C ALA A 710 -22.14 -30.64 3.44
N ALA A 711 -22.53 -30.08 2.30
CA ALA A 711 -21.66 -30.06 1.12
C ALA A 711 -20.48 -29.10 1.31
N ILE A 712 -20.71 -27.96 1.98
CA ILE A 712 -19.64 -27.02 2.34
C ILE A 712 -18.74 -27.63 3.41
N LEU A 713 -19.32 -28.11 4.51
CA LEU A 713 -18.56 -28.69 5.62
C LEU A 713 -17.83 -29.98 5.23
N GLY A 714 -18.34 -30.72 4.22
CA GLY A 714 -17.64 -31.87 3.65
C GLY A 714 -16.32 -31.53 2.96
N LYS A 715 -16.15 -30.29 2.51
CA LYS A 715 -14.93 -29.79 1.87
C LYS A 715 -14.12 -28.87 2.78
N PHE A 716 -14.77 -28.15 3.70
CA PHE A 716 -14.14 -27.26 4.66
C PHE A 716 -14.65 -27.58 6.08
N PRO A 717 -14.22 -28.71 6.68
CA PRO A 717 -14.82 -29.25 7.90
C PRO A 717 -14.74 -28.33 9.11
N ASP A 718 -13.72 -27.54 9.23
CA ASP A 718 -13.45 -26.61 10.33
C ASP A 718 -13.85 -25.16 10.04
N LEU A 719 -14.61 -24.90 8.97
CA LEU A 719 -15.07 -23.56 8.59
C LEU A 719 -15.65 -22.77 9.77
N ASN A 720 -16.58 -23.39 10.52
CA ASN A 720 -17.30 -22.70 11.58
C ASN A 720 -16.42 -22.31 12.78
N THR A 721 -15.30 -22.98 12.98
CA THR A 721 -14.34 -22.69 14.05
C THR A 721 -13.18 -21.83 13.55
N ALA A 722 -12.77 -21.96 12.29
CA ALA A 722 -11.68 -21.21 11.69
C ALA A 722 -12.08 -19.78 11.26
N PHE A 723 -13.30 -19.62 10.69
CA PHE A 723 -13.75 -18.34 10.18
C PHE A 723 -13.75 -17.19 11.21
N PRO A 724 -14.22 -17.39 12.47
CA PRO A 724 -14.14 -16.34 13.49
C PRO A 724 -12.71 -15.93 13.90
N LEU A 725 -11.72 -16.73 13.55
CA LEU A 725 -10.31 -16.45 13.85
C LEU A 725 -9.61 -15.67 12.74
N MET A 726 -10.26 -15.44 11.59
CA MET A 726 -9.69 -14.70 10.48
C MET A 726 -9.77 -13.20 10.75
N GLY A 727 -8.64 -12.49 10.65
CA GLY A 727 -8.49 -11.09 10.98
C GLY A 727 -7.86 -10.87 12.36
N LEU A 728 -8.06 -9.66 12.89
CA LEU A 728 -7.46 -9.23 14.15
C LEU A 728 -7.94 -10.06 15.34
N MET A 729 -7.07 -10.21 16.33
CA MET A 729 -7.37 -10.86 17.59
C MET A 729 -6.99 -9.98 18.79
N LEU A 730 -7.60 -10.23 19.95
CA LEU A 730 -7.19 -9.57 21.19
C LEU A 730 -5.85 -10.16 21.67
N ASP A 731 -4.93 -9.30 22.04
CA ASP A 731 -3.67 -9.66 22.69
C ASP A 731 -3.18 -8.51 23.60
N ASP A 732 -2.00 -8.63 24.17
CA ASP A 732 -1.42 -7.59 25.03
C ASP A 732 -1.21 -6.24 24.35
N PHE A 733 -1.11 -6.22 23.02
CA PHE A 733 -0.87 -5.04 22.20
C PHE A 733 -2.12 -4.55 21.47
N ARG A 734 -3.16 -5.38 21.40
CA ARG A 734 -4.46 -5.04 20.80
C ARG A 734 -5.59 -5.38 21.77
N VAL A 735 -6.11 -4.36 22.41
CA VAL A 735 -7.16 -4.50 23.46
C VAL A 735 -8.57 -4.35 22.93
N ARG A 736 -8.73 -3.96 21.67
CA ARG A 736 -9.99 -3.90 20.94
C ARG A 736 -9.78 -4.32 19.48
N VAL A 737 -10.66 -5.16 19.00
CA VAL A 737 -10.74 -5.49 17.58
C VAL A 737 -11.81 -4.61 16.93
N VAL A 738 -11.48 -3.99 15.80
CA VAL A 738 -12.45 -3.29 14.96
C VAL A 738 -13.37 -4.29 14.29
N THR A 739 -14.66 -3.98 14.25
CA THR A 739 -15.64 -4.82 13.57
C THR A 739 -15.63 -4.59 12.06
N ARG A 740 -16.09 -5.57 11.29
CA ARG A 740 -16.27 -5.44 9.83
C ARG A 740 -17.16 -4.25 9.46
N ALA A 741 -18.17 -3.95 10.27
CA ALA A 741 -19.02 -2.79 10.08
C ALA A 741 -18.27 -1.46 10.25
N GLU A 742 -17.38 -1.33 11.24
CA GLU A 742 -16.58 -0.12 11.46
C GLU A 742 -15.62 0.15 10.30
N VAL A 743 -15.00 -0.89 9.73
CA VAL A 743 -14.08 -0.76 8.60
C VAL A 743 -14.78 -0.86 7.25
N GLY A 744 -16.10 -0.82 7.25
CA GLY A 744 -16.91 -0.77 6.02
C GLY A 744 -16.84 -2.02 5.15
N GLY A 745 -16.55 -3.19 5.72
CA GLY A 745 -16.56 -4.47 5.01
C GLY A 745 -17.92 -4.92 4.48
N LEU A 746 -19.00 -4.19 4.79
CA LEU A 746 -20.39 -4.58 4.47
C LEU A 746 -20.97 -3.92 3.21
N VAL A 747 -20.21 -3.13 2.46
CA VAL A 747 -20.76 -2.46 1.27
C VAL A 747 -20.73 -3.40 0.09
N ASN A 748 -21.93 -3.86 -0.35
CA ASN A 748 -22.11 -4.58 -1.60
C ASN A 748 -21.73 -3.67 -2.78
N ARG A 749 -20.63 -3.98 -3.44
CA ARG A 749 -20.27 -3.40 -4.74
C ARG A 749 -20.83 -4.27 -5.85
N GLY A 750 -21.38 -3.67 -6.87
CA GLY A 750 -22.04 -4.36 -7.99
C GLY A 750 -23.57 -4.27 -7.95
N ALA A 751 -24.16 -3.47 -7.05
CA ALA A 751 -25.54 -3.07 -7.13
C ALA A 751 -25.74 -2.13 -8.32
N ALA A 752 -26.91 -2.18 -8.95
CA ALA A 752 -27.27 -1.27 -10.03
C ALA A 752 -27.07 0.19 -9.60
N GLY A 753 -26.16 0.92 -10.27
CA GLY A 753 -25.76 2.29 -9.88
C GLY A 753 -24.36 2.40 -9.27
N ASP A 754 -23.61 1.30 -9.13
CA ASP A 754 -22.19 1.37 -8.80
C ASP A 754 -21.43 1.97 -9.99
N PRO A 755 -20.80 3.16 -9.86
CA PRO A 755 -20.07 3.80 -10.96
C PRO A 755 -18.89 2.96 -11.49
N TRP A 756 -18.60 1.83 -10.84
CA TRP A 756 -17.51 0.92 -11.18
C TRP A 756 -17.97 -0.37 -11.87
N ALA A 757 -19.30 -0.61 -11.98
CA ALA A 757 -19.83 -1.82 -12.64
C ALA A 757 -19.59 -1.82 -14.17
N GLU A 758 -19.17 -0.70 -14.75
CA GLU A 758 -19.04 -0.49 -16.18
C GLU A 758 -17.65 -0.02 -16.64
N ASP A 759 -16.55 -0.35 -15.95
CA ASP A 759 -15.21 -0.04 -16.47
C ASP A 759 -14.68 -1.21 -17.32
N PRO A 760 -14.76 -1.11 -18.67
CA PRO A 760 -14.41 -2.18 -19.61
C PRO A 760 -12.89 -2.25 -19.89
N ILE A 761 -12.01 -2.02 -18.91
CA ILE A 761 -10.55 -1.93 -19.16
C ILE A 761 -9.92 -3.30 -19.47
N HIS A 762 -10.66 -4.40 -19.45
CA HIS A 762 -10.17 -5.66 -19.98
C HIS A 762 -11.25 -6.37 -20.80
N PRO A 763 -10.98 -6.61 -22.12
CA PRO A 763 -11.77 -7.54 -22.93
C PRO A 763 -11.60 -8.99 -22.45
#